data_8545f2ffa83452c1a0a526e8aa7170b8
#
_entry.id   8545f2ffa83452c1a0a526e8aa7170b8
#
_cell.length_a   1.000
_cell.length_b   1.000
_cell.length_c   1.000
_cell.angle_alpha   90.00
_cell.angle_beta   90.00
_cell.angle_gamma   90.00
#
_symmetry.space_group_name_H-M   'P 1'
#
loop_
_entity.id
_entity.type
_entity.pdbx_description
1 polymer ?
#
loop_
_entity_poly.entity_id
_entity_poly.type
_entity_poly.pdbx_seq_one_letter_code
_entity_poly.pdbx_strand_id
1 'polypeptide(L)'
;MSNSIIKLFLKSLLIRNCRILLFLYLALFSSSLFSQNDQGTTVLFDISSGLPHNEINDIVKDQQGYIWIATENGLSRYDGFNFINFNHSTHPSIFKTNRILKIQRRGSLLYLLTANDGLIELKPKTITFKKTYKSNPVALTYSNDTTAILFDTGTLLFKVKNKTIFTVKLNVFDVSSLIIFKGKLFISLNNKKVFRIDPKTPLKRKTIRISDDGQSGNLCKSKKYGLILWNGDIVRILKNNVFVEHPDFVGKKMISYFFEEGSGKNMYIEKNRIPYLSLSSKNLTYRYGAQENIQFKSICRISKYCFLIASNQGIVRISQMPNLIKRINDFSLLNGEQIIVRRRIIEHKNKRYFLGFPYILEQAGQSLIRLTTQNISTYDGVFLKDELFCTTEGKGLISININSKKIQSHSCTSIALNETFESIANFSDSLLILAGGNKLIVYNPQSKSEFSYFLKKGIIIHKAVPLKNTNLVYLATNKGLRCVRINSHYGFEEIASDEQSKCDVRDILIRPHRNEIWTATNKGVYIFNLISLKIRTKFTSEREVSHHMVVSLIEDRNKNIWASTYSGLTMYNTRSGAIYFINKNQGVFNTEFNYKSSCILKNGNLIFGGLNTYEIVSPTTYSEFKYTNDFLISAIETIQNDNEKLFSKYTKDAPISFNTGKQSLKIYLTNFDFQYGNGYIFQYSLDGKNWFNTDKKNWILLSNLAYGNYLLKIRMYNPFGQLVKEKSYHVSATAPFYIKTAFYVLIIILLLLFGTLFILFYLRSIRIKTATKSNIAMDLHDESGTILTRLLILSKKEKFEIKEKEMLQNGLKEALYSLRTYIDSISRKKHTWIDLSDELQEFVNASCSEAAIAVDFNIQYDKDYSLKGELFRDIKLTIYEIVTNTIKHAKADHISLSFNLRNKNLEIKINDNGTCDINDLNAMKGNGIRNIKKRITRNHGKYLYYISEEMSGLSIEINLPI
;
A
#
# COMPACT_ATOMS: atom_id res chain seq x y z
N MET A 1 10.95 59.44 64.02
CA MET A 1 10.25 58.39 63.32
C MET A 1 10.65 58.19 61.84
N SER A 2 11.31 59.15 61.19
CA SER A 2 11.62 59.08 59.73
C SER A 2 12.83 58.12 59.34
N ASN A 3 13.81 58.00 60.22
CA ASN A 3 15.02 57.23 59.90
C ASN A 3 14.85 55.70 60.02
N SER A 4 13.87 55.22 60.80
CA SER A 4 13.62 53.80 60.93
C SER A 4 12.84 53.25 59.76
N ILE A 5 11.93 54.02 59.15
CA ILE A 5 11.13 53.59 57.97
C ILE A 5 11.99 53.59 56.74
N ILE A 6 12.90 54.52 56.57
CA ILE A 6 13.83 54.50 55.42
C ILE A 6 14.81 53.31 55.47
N LYS A 7 15.29 52.94 56.71
CA LYS A 7 16.13 51.75 56.87
C LYS A 7 15.37 50.44 56.60
N LEU A 8 14.10 50.33 56.95
CA LEU A 8 13.25 49.17 56.64
C LEU A 8 12.95 49.11 55.12
N PHE A 9 12.70 50.24 54.46
CA PHE A 9 12.46 50.29 53.02
C PHE A 9 13.71 49.91 52.21
N LEU A 10 14.90 50.42 52.58
CA LEU A 10 16.16 50.09 51.98
C LEU A 10 16.53 48.61 52.20
N LYS A 11 16.24 48.07 53.40
CA LYS A 11 16.46 46.65 53.71
C LYS A 11 15.50 45.75 52.89
N SER A 12 14.27 46.13 52.66
CA SER A 12 13.33 45.41 51.83
C SER A 12 13.72 45.49 50.35
N LEU A 13 14.21 46.62 49.86
CA LEU A 13 14.71 46.80 48.50
C LEU A 13 15.98 45.97 48.24
N LEU A 14 16.90 45.92 49.22
CA LEU A 14 18.13 45.07 49.14
C LEU A 14 17.77 43.57 49.10
N ILE A 15 16.86 43.11 49.96
CA ILE A 15 16.40 41.71 49.99
C ILE A 15 15.67 41.37 48.70
N ARG A 16 14.88 42.27 48.14
CA ARG A 16 14.18 42.08 46.89
C ARG A 16 15.18 42.02 45.70
N ASN A 17 16.17 42.89 45.64
CA ASN A 17 17.21 42.86 44.63
C ASN A 17 18.16 41.68 44.77
N CYS A 18 18.47 41.23 45.98
CA CYS A 18 19.24 39.99 46.22
C CYS A 18 18.44 38.75 45.80
N ARG A 19 17.12 38.71 46.01
CA ARG A 19 16.27 37.62 45.53
C ARG A 19 16.16 37.61 44.01
N ILE A 20 16.09 38.78 43.35
CA ILE A 20 16.09 38.91 41.91
C ILE A 20 17.43 38.49 41.34
N LEU A 21 18.57 38.94 41.96
CA LEU A 21 19.90 38.49 41.56
C LEU A 21 20.15 37.01 41.79
N LEU A 22 19.63 36.44 42.90
CA LEU A 22 19.72 35.01 43.15
C LEU A 22 18.84 34.21 42.15
N PHE A 23 17.68 34.74 41.79
CA PHE A 23 16.81 34.13 40.77
C PHE A 23 17.43 34.21 39.38
N LEU A 24 18.03 35.33 39.00
CA LEU A 24 18.82 35.51 37.78
C LEU A 24 20.08 34.63 37.77
N TYR A 25 20.76 34.53 38.90
CA TYR A 25 21.92 33.61 39.03
C TYR A 25 21.50 32.15 38.95
N LEU A 26 20.42 31.73 39.57
CA LEU A 26 19.86 30.39 39.43
C LEU A 26 19.30 30.14 38.05
N ALA A 27 18.74 31.16 37.41
CA ALA A 27 18.28 31.08 36.02
C ALA A 27 19.46 30.98 35.02
N LEU A 28 20.54 31.70 35.28
CA LEU A 28 21.78 31.57 34.48
C LEU A 28 22.53 30.26 34.73
N PHE A 29 22.52 29.74 35.98
CA PHE A 29 23.05 28.42 36.27
C PHE A 29 22.20 27.28 35.70
N SER A 30 20.86 27.43 35.69
CA SER A 30 19.98 26.46 35.03
C SER A 30 20.13 26.46 33.50
N SER A 31 20.41 27.61 32.89
CA SER A 31 20.67 27.65 31.44
C SER A 31 22.02 27.06 31.04
N SER A 32 23.07 27.13 31.93
CA SER A 32 24.34 26.48 31.67
C SER A 32 24.35 24.96 31.85
N LEU A 33 23.39 24.41 32.61
CA LEU A 33 23.18 22.95 32.74
C LEU A 33 22.49 22.30 31.55
N PHE A 34 21.99 23.08 30.60
CA PHE A 34 21.22 22.57 29.42
C PHE A 34 22.03 22.42 28.14
N SER A 35 23.35 22.69 28.16
CA SER A 35 24.21 22.40 27.02
C SER A 35 24.82 21.00 27.12
N GLN A 36 24.01 19.98 27.23
CA GLN A 36 24.50 18.62 27.00
C GLN A 36 24.27 18.24 25.55
N ASN A 37 25.38 17.87 24.90
CA ASN A 37 25.43 17.34 23.55
C ASN A 37 24.41 16.18 23.39
N ASP A 38 23.29 16.41 22.71
CA ASP A 38 22.36 15.38 22.25
C ASP A 38 23.07 14.53 21.18
N GLN A 39 23.74 13.47 21.61
CA GLN A 39 24.51 12.57 20.73
C GLN A 39 23.68 11.39 20.20
N GLY A 40 22.35 11.42 20.27
CA GLY A 40 21.51 10.32 19.84
C GLY A 40 20.35 10.77 18.97
N THR A 41 20.00 9.93 17.98
CA THR A 41 18.77 10.09 17.20
C THR A 41 17.65 9.25 17.80
N THR A 42 16.47 9.84 17.95
CA THR A 42 15.25 9.15 18.37
C THR A 42 14.26 9.12 17.23
N VAL A 43 13.68 7.94 16.98
CA VAL A 43 12.65 7.75 15.95
C VAL A 43 11.50 7.02 16.57
N LEU A 44 10.29 7.52 16.40
CA LEU A 44 9.07 6.84 16.79
C LEU A 44 8.51 6.06 15.59
N PHE A 45 8.27 4.78 15.78
CA PHE A 45 7.53 3.93 14.87
C PHE A 45 6.13 3.72 15.43
N ASP A 46 5.14 4.00 14.62
CA ASP A 46 3.71 3.89 14.92
C ASP A 46 2.96 3.13 13.82
N ILE A 47 1.64 3.18 13.81
CA ILE A 47 0.82 2.55 12.78
C ILE A 47 1.18 3.07 11.38
N SER A 48 1.51 4.37 11.23
CA SER A 48 1.91 4.93 9.94
C SER A 48 3.21 4.35 9.40
N SER A 49 4.04 3.84 10.30
CA SER A 49 5.30 3.13 9.99
C SER A 49 5.08 1.66 9.60
N GLY A 50 3.87 1.13 9.82
CA GLY A 50 3.47 -0.26 9.48
C GLY A 50 3.24 -1.18 10.69
N LEU A 51 3.26 -0.67 11.93
CA LEU A 51 2.87 -1.44 13.10
C LEU A 51 1.36 -1.76 13.08
N PRO A 52 0.93 -2.92 13.62
CA PRO A 52 -0.48 -3.27 13.66
C PRO A 52 -1.27 -2.51 14.73
N HIS A 53 -0.57 -1.93 15.73
CA HIS A 53 -1.14 -1.12 16.80
C HIS A 53 -0.06 -0.27 17.49
N ASN A 54 -0.44 0.89 18.05
CA ASN A 54 0.50 1.75 18.78
C ASN A 54 0.78 1.26 20.22
N GLU A 55 -0.14 0.54 20.80
CA GLU A 55 0.05 -0.04 22.13
C GLU A 55 0.95 -1.27 22.04
N ILE A 56 2.21 -1.12 22.42
CA ILE A 56 3.23 -2.17 22.37
C ILE A 56 3.41 -2.75 23.77
N ASN A 57 3.23 -4.05 23.91
CA ASN A 57 3.32 -4.74 25.20
C ASN A 57 4.72 -5.29 25.49
N ASP A 58 5.42 -5.83 24.45
CA ASP A 58 6.75 -6.39 24.63
C ASP A 58 7.54 -6.43 23.33
N ILE A 59 8.89 -6.47 23.43
CA ILE A 59 9.81 -6.53 22.29
C ILE A 59 10.92 -7.53 22.60
N VAL A 60 11.15 -8.48 21.68
CA VAL A 60 12.20 -9.50 21.81
C VAL A 60 12.95 -9.68 20.50
N LYS A 61 14.29 -9.78 20.61
CA LYS A 61 15.16 -10.15 19.48
C LYS A 61 15.34 -11.67 19.42
N ASP A 62 15.10 -12.28 18.25
CA ASP A 62 15.34 -13.70 18.04
C ASP A 62 16.83 -14.01 17.75
N GLN A 63 17.16 -15.30 17.55
CA GLN A 63 18.53 -15.73 17.22
C GLN A 63 18.97 -15.34 15.81
N GLN A 64 18.04 -15.10 14.91
CA GLN A 64 18.31 -14.72 13.52
C GLN A 64 18.53 -13.22 13.36
N GLY A 65 18.18 -12.42 14.37
CA GLY A 65 18.32 -10.97 14.34
C GLY A 65 16.99 -10.22 14.17
N TYR A 66 15.86 -10.90 13.87
CA TYR A 66 14.54 -10.27 13.79
C TYR A 66 14.06 -9.79 15.14
N ILE A 67 13.34 -8.69 15.12
CA ILE A 67 12.66 -8.14 16.30
C ILE A 67 11.20 -8.53 16.25
N TRP A 68 10.73 -9.21 17.30
CA TRP A 68 9.35 -9.60 17.47
C TRP A 68 8.68 -8.69 18.47
N ILE A 69 7.50 -8.20 18.14
CA ILE A 69 6.80 -7.13 18.82
C ILE A 69 5.40 -7.60 19.17
N ALA A 70 5.10 -7.67 20.46
CA ALA A 70 3.76 -7.96 20.98
C ALA A 70 2.93 -6.69 21.03
N THR A 71 1.74 -6.71 20.44
CA THR A 71 0.82 -5.57 20.40
C THR A 71 -0.59 -5.95 20.84
N GLU A 72 -1.45 -4.96 21.05
CA GLU A 72 -2.88 -5.20 21.29
C GLU A 72 -3.60 -5.77 20.06
N ASN A 73 -3.03 -5.65 18.84
CA ASN A 73 -3.60 -6.16 17.59
C ASN A 73 -2.67 -7.11 16.84
N GLY A 74 -2.11 -8.09 17.53
CA GLY A 74 -1.30 -9.14 16.94
C GLY A 74 0.19 -9.04 17.22
N LEU A 75 0.93 -9.88 16.52
CA LEU A 75 2.38 -9.97 16.54
C LEU A 75 2.95 -9.28 15.31
N SER A 76 4.01 -8.50 15.50
CA SER A 76 4.74 -7.92 14.38
C SER A 76 6.18 -8.40 14.36
N ARG A 77 6.73 -8.67 13.18
CA ARG A 77 8.14 -8.97 12.97
C ARG A 77 8.80 -7.82 12.23
N TYR A 78 9.82 -7.23 12.82
CA TYR A 78 10.59 -6.14 12.25
C TYR A 78 11.98 -6.60 11.84
N ASP A 79 12.39 -6.30 10.63
CA ASP A 79 13.67 -6.71 10.05
C ASP A 79 14.70 -5.56 9.93
N GLY A 80 14.36 -4.38 10.43
CA GLY A 80 15.16 -3.16 10.32
C GLY A 80 14.58 -2.16 9.31
N PHE A 81 13.73 -2.64 8.38
CA PHE A 81 13.11 -1.83 7.34
C PHE A 81 11.59 -1.96 7.33
N ASN A 82 11.09 -3.20 7.45
CA ASN A 82 9.68 -3.51 7.25
C ASN A 82 9.09 -4.22 8.46
N PHE A 83 7.80 -3.94 8.72
CA PHE A 83 6.98 -4.65 9.69
C PHE A 83 6.11 -5.67 8.96
N ILE A 84 6.20 -6.94 9.37
CA ILE A 84 5.31 -8.02 8.89
C ILE A 84 4.41 -8.42 10.04
N ASN A 85 3.10 -8.30 9.85
CA ASN A 85 2.10 -8.44 10.90
C ASN A 85 1.37 -9.79 10.82
N PHE A 86 1.17 -10.42 11.99
CA PHE A 86 0.49 -11.69 12.18
C PHE A 86 -0.65 -11.48 13.16
N ASN A 87 -1.89 -11.62 12.70
CA ASN A 87 -3.10 -11.40 13.48
C ASN A 87 -4.23 -12.31 12.99
N HIS A 88 -5.45 -12.09 13.45
CA HIS A 88 -6.61 -12.88 13.06
C HIS A 88 -6.86 -12.87 11.54
N SER A 89 -6.70 -11.73 10.87
CA SER A 89 -6.94 -11.65 9.42
C SER A 89 -5.92 -12.45 8.61
N THR A 90 -4.67 -12.56 9.09
CA THR A 90 -3.61 -13.32 8.41
C THR A 90 -3.53 -14.78 8.88
N HIS A 91 -3.88 -15.08 10.14
CA HIS A 91 -3.77 -16.40 10.76
C HIS A 91 -4.97 -16.69 11.67
N PRO A 92 -6.20 -16.83 11.14
CA PRO A 92 -7.43 -16.96 11.95
C PRO A 92 -7.47 -18.21 12.82
N SER A 93 -6.80 -19.29 12.44
CA SER A 93 -6.69 -20.52 13.23
C SER A 93 -5.83 -20.37 14.49
N ILE A 94 -4.93 -19.38 14.51
CA ILE A 94 -3.99 -19.15 15.61
C ILE A 94 -4.46 -18.01 16.52
N PHE A 95 -4.81 -16.87 15.95
CA PHE A 95 -5.21 -15.68 16.67
C PHE A 95 -6.73 -15.49 16.61
N LYS A 96 -7.42 -15.56 17.76
CA LYS A 96 -8.85 -15.26 17.84
C LYS A 96 -9.09 -13.82 18.32
N THR A 97 -8.25 -13.34 19.27
CA THR A 97 -8.41 -12.04 19.93
C THR A 97 -7.27 -11.06 19.65
N ASN A 98 -6.24 -11.49 18.95
CA ASN A 98 -5.04 -10.70 18.59
C ASN A 98 -4.19 -10.18 19.77
N ARG A 99 -4.69 -10.12 21.00
CA ARG A 99 -4.01 -9.46 22.12
C ARG A 99 -2.86 -10.31 22.64
N ILE A 100 -1.62 -9.84 22.45
CA ILE A 100 -0.40 -10.52 22.94
C ILE A 100 0.20 -9.71 24.07
N LEU A 101 0.31 -10.33 25.24
CA LEU A 101 0.76 -9.67 26.47
C LEU A 101 2.28 -9.66 26.59
N LYS A 102 2.94 -10.77 26.23
CA LYS A 102 4.38 -10.93 26.41
C LYS A 102 4.98 -11.93 25.43
N ILE A 103 6.24 -11.72 25.09
CA ILE A 103 7.04 -12.65 24.29
C ILE A 103 8.20 -13.15 25.14
N GLN A 104 8.43 -14.46 25.17
CA GLN A 104 9.56 -15.02 25.88
C GLN A 104 10.37 -15.94 24.98
N ARG A 105 11.68 -15.67 24.86
CA ARG A 105 12.58 -16.47 24.03
C ARG A 105 13.20 -17.60 24.83
N ARG A 106 13.14 -18.83 24.30
CA ARG A 106 13.86 -20.01 24.81
C ARG A 106 14.64 -20.65 23.68
N GLY A 107 15.94 -20.40 23.64
CA GLY A 107 16.77 -20.87 22.55
C GLY A 107 16.29 -20.30 21.21
N SER A 108 15.93 -21.19 20.28
CA SER A 108 15.41 -20.84 18.94
C SER A 108 13.90 -20.64 18.88
N LEU A 109 13.18 -20.84 19.96
CA LEU A 109 11.72 -20.74 20.06
C LEU A 109 11.30 -19.45 20.73
N LEU A 110 10.14 -18.94 20.36
CA LEU A 110 9.44 -17.87 21.05
C LEU A 110 8.11 -18.39 21.58
N TYR A 111 7.80 -17.99 22.81
CA TYR A 111 6.53 -18.28 23.47
C TYR A 111 5.75 -16.99 23.59
N LEU A 112 4.54 -16.96 23.04
CA LEU A 112 3.64 -15.83 23.09
C LEU A 112 2.60 -16.08 24.17
N LEU A 113 2.59 -15.21 25.16
CA LEU A 113 1.55 -15.17 26.20
C LEU A 113 0.43 -14.28 25.67
N THR A 114 -0.72 -14.87 25.42
CA THR A 114 -1.88 -14.16 24.87
C THR A 114 -2.93 -13.94 25.96
N ALA A 115 -3.81 -12.97 25.78
CA ALA A 115 -4.88 -12.72 26.74
C ALA A 115 -5.93 -13.84 26.74
N ASN A 116 -6.34 -14.35 25.55
CA ASN A 116 -7.44 -15.30 25.43
C ASN A 116 -7.18 -16.45 24.44
N ASP A 117 -6.02 -16.49 23.81
CA ASP A 117 -5.67 -17.52 22.82
C ASP A 117 -4.80 -18.65 23.39
N GLY A 118 -4.52 -18.61 24.72
CA GLY A 118 -3.65 -19.56 25.41
C GLY A 118 -2.16 -19.27 25.18
N LEU A 119 -1.32 -20.29 25.31
CA LEU A 119 0.12 -20.19 25.07
C LEU A 119 0.43 -20.65 23.64
N ILE A 120 1.05 -19.77 22.85
CA ILE A 120 1.43 -20.06 21.48
C ILE A 120 2.96 -20.21 21.39
N GLU A 121 3.42 -21.32 20.87
CA GLU A 121 4.82 -21.55 20.49
C GLU A 121 5.02 -21.09 19.05
N LEU A 122 6.00 -20.26 18.82
CA LEU A 122 6.43 -19.80 17.51
C LEU A 122 7.84 -20.29 17.21
N LYS A 123 8.02 -20.91 16.05
CA LYS A 123 9.34 -21.22 15.48
C LYS A 123 9.72 -20.10 14.51
N PRO A 124 10.57 -19.12 14.87
CA PRO A 124 10.90 -17.99 14.02
C PRO A 124 11.53 -18.40 12.70
N LYS A 125 12.30 -19.47 12.70
CA LYS A 125 12.99 -19.98 11.50
C LYS A 125 12.03 -20.39 10.38
N THR A 126 10.85 -20.92 10.69
CA THR A 126 9.86 -21.43 9.73
C THR A 126 8.57 -20.61 9.73
N ILE A 127 8.46 -19.63 10.65
CA ILE A 127 7.23 -18.86 10.90
C ILE A 127 6.04 -19.80 11.14
N THR A 128 6.25 -20.83 11.97
CA THR A 128 5.20 -21.79 12.31
C THR A 128 4.71 -21.54 13.72
N PHE A 129 3.40 -21.45 13.86
CA PHE A 129 2.71 -21.24 15.13
C PHE A 129 2.05 -22.54 15.59
N LYS A 130 2.16 -22.83 16.90
CA LYS A 130 1.52 -23.99 17.52
C LYS A 130 0.89 -23.59 18.85
N LYS A 131 -0.42 -23.77 19.01
CA LYS A 131 -1.05 -23.63 20.34
C LYS A 131 -0.60 -24.80 21.23
N THR A 132 0.05 -24.48 22.35
CA THR A 132 0.57 -25.51 23.27
C THR A 132 -0.35 -25.74 24.45
N TYR A 133 -1.08 -24.72 24.90
CA TYR A 133 -2.06 -24.78 25.99
C TYR A 133 -3.28 -23.96 25.63
N LYS A 134 -4.46 -24.47 26.01
CA LYS A 134 -5.74 -23.76 25.84
C LYS A 134 -5.98 -22.72 26.93
N SER A 135 -5.49 -22.97 28.18
CA SER A 135 -5.61 -22.06 29.31
C SER A 135 -4.66 -20.85 29.10
N ASN A 136 -5.08 -19.68 29.56
CA ASN A 136 -4.33 -18.45 29.40
C ASN A 136 -3.15 -18.38 30.38
N PRO A 137 -1.91 -18.23 29.90
CA PRO A 137 -0.76 -18.07 30.77
C PRO A 137 -0.68 -16.62 31.27
N VAL A 138 -0.58 -16.47 32.57
CA VAL A 138 -0.34 -15.17 33.23
C VAL A 138 1.15 -14.88 33.29
N ALA A 139 1.97 -15.90 33.54
CA ALA A 139 3.41 -15.76 33.61
C ALA A 139 4.13 -17.03 33.15
N LEU A 140 5.27 -16.83 32.50
CA LEU A 140 6.17 -17.90 32.06
C LEU A 140 7.60 -17.54 32.41
N THR A 141 8.35 -18.51 32.90
CA THR A 141 9.80 -18.37 33.11
C THR A 141 10.53 -19.66 32.82
N TYR A 142 11.78 -19.55 32.43
CA TYR A 142 12.67 -20.70 32.26
C TYR A 142 14.08 -20.39 32.72
N SER A 143 14.79 -21.45 33.07
CA SER A 143 16.22 -21.42 33.39
C SER A 143 16.84 -22.77 33.02
N ASN A 144 17.82 -22.77 32.13
CA ASN A 144 18.35 -23.97 31.50
C ASN A 144 17.21 -24.86 30.92
N ASP A 145 17.12 -26.10 31.37
CA ASP A 145 16.10 -27.08 30.97
C ASP A 145 14.78 -26.97 31.71
N THR A 146 14.69 -26.06 32.70
CA THR A 146 13.52 -25.89 33.56
C THR A 146 12.58 -24.83 33.04
N THR A 147 11.28 -25.13 33.04
CA THR A 147 10.21 -24.22 32.64
C THR A 147 9.13 -24.18 33.71
N ALA A 148 8.68 -23.01 34.10
CA ALA A 148 7.53 -22.83 34.95
C ALA A 148 6.49 -21.91 34.26
N ILE A 149 5.23 -22.39 34.23
CA ILE A 149 4.11 -21.68 33.61
C ILE A 149 3.03 -21.54 34.67
N LEU A 150 2.58 -20.32 34.87
CA LEU A 150 1.44 -20.03 35.75
C LEU A 150 0.27 -19.56 34.89
N PHE A 151 -0.87 -20.21 35.08
CA PHE A 151 -2.11 -19.93 34.37
C PHE A 151 -3.05 -19.04 35.17
N ASP A 152 -4.00 -18.40 34.51
CA ASP A 152 -5.07 -17.57 35.08
C ASP A 152 -5.92 -18.34 36.12
N THR A 153 -6.02 -19.64 35.96
CA THR A 153 -6.66 -20.56 36.94
C THR A 153 -5.92 -20.70 38.28
N GLY A 154 -4.77 -20.02 38.45
CA GLY A 154 -3.87 -20.18 39.58
C GLY A 154 -3.07 -21.49 39.54
N THR A 155 -3.09 -22.21 38.43
CA THR A 155 -2.37 -23.49 38.29
C THR A 155 -0.94 -23.23 37.82
N LEU A 156 0.04 -23.71 38.61
CA LEU A 156 1.47 -23.68 38.29
C LEU A 156 1.88 -25.03 37.68
N LEU A 157 2.39 -24.98 36.45
CA LEU A 157 2.97 -26.13 35.75
C LEU A 157 4.50 -26.00 35.79
N PHE A 158 5.20 -27.01 36.30
CA PHE A 158 6.66 -27.05 36.36
C PHE A 158 7.22 -28.22 35.54
N LYS A 159 8.13 -27.92 34.62
CA LYS A 159 8.73 -28.88 33.70
C LYS A 159 10.25 -28.86 33.76
N VAL A 160 10.88 -30.03 33.64
CA VAL A 160 12.32 -30.18 33.45
C VAL A 160 12.55 -31.02 32.20
N LYS A 161 13.43 -30.59 31.26
CA LYS A 161 13.65 -31.24 29.98
C LYS A 161 12.35 -31.59 29.24
N ASN A 162 11.38 -30.67 29.27
CA ASN A 162 10.03 -30.81 28.72
C ASN A 162 9.11 -31.87 29.36
N LYS A 163 9.59 -32.63 30.36
CA LYS A 163 8.76 -33.55 31.18
C LYS A 163 8.11 -32.77 32.34
N THR A 164 6.81 -32.93 32.54
CA THR A 164 6.09 -32.32 33.67
C THR A 164 6.56 -33.02 34.94
N ILE A 165 7.09 -32.24 35.89
CA ILE A 165 7.53 -32.73 37.20
C ILE A 165 6.37 -32.64 38.16
N PHE A 166 5.64 -31.51 38.15
CA PHE A 166 4.44 -31.34 38.96
C PHE A 166 3.51 -30.29 38.40
N THR A 167 2.24 -30.40 38.72
CA THR A 167 1.21 -29.40 38.54
C THR A 167 0.55 -29.12 39.87
N VAL A 168 0.52 -27.88 40.30
CA VAL A 168 0.01 -27.47 41.59
C VAL A 168 -0.92 -26.28 41.43
N LYS A 169 -2.09 -26.32 42.08
CA LYS A 169 -2.99 -25.19 42.20
C LYS A 169 -2.56 -24.31 43.38
N LEU A 170 -2.03 -23.13 43.08
CA LEU A 170 -1.48 -22.25 44.11
C LEU A 170 -2.52 -21.30 44.72
N ASN A 171 -3.71 -21.19 44.16
CA ASN A 171 -4.72 -20.17 44.46
C ASN A 171 -4.12 -18.77 44.57
N VAL A 172 -3.26 -18.43 43.56
CA VAL A 172 -2.56 -17.16 43.51
C VAL A 172 -3.05 -16.45 42.24
N PHE A 173 -3.61 -15.30 42.44
CA PHE A 173 -4.14 -14.43 41.43
C PHE A 173 -3.37 -13.11 41.45
N ASP A 174 -3.44 -12.35 40.41
CA ASP A 174 -2.84 -11.01 40.29
C ASP A 174 -1.30 -11.03 40.41
N VAL A 175 -0.68 -11.84 39.54
CA VAL A 175 0.76 -12.05 39.50
C VAL A 175 1.44 -10.98 38.65
N SER A 176 2.39 -10.25 39.24
CA SER A 176 3.21 -9.29 38.50
C SER A 176 4.39 -9.94 37.77
N SER A 177 5.01 -10.95 38.39
CA SER A 177 6.13 -11.65 37.75
C SER A 177 6.44 -13.03 38.35
N LEU A 178 7.03 -13.88 37.50
CA LEU A 178 7.47 -15.24 37.81
C LEU A 178 8.91 -15.41 37.34
N ILE A 179 9.80 -15.93 38.21
CA ILE A 179 11.21 -16.12 37.83
C ILE A 179 11.83 -17.34 38.54
N ILE A 180 12.69 -18.08 37.80
CA ILE A 180 13.52 -19.14 38.41
C ILE A 180 14.91 -18.55 38.68
N PHE A 181 15.35 -18.56 39.94
CA PHE A 181 16.65 -18.09 40.35
C PHE A 181 17.32 -19.09 41.29
N LYS A 182 18.58 -19.49 40.97
CA LYS A 182 19.31 -20.50 41.75
C LYS A 182 18.51 -21.78 42.06
N GLY A 183 17.79 -22.29 41.01
CA GLY A 183 16.98 -23.49 41.08
C GLY A 183 15.68 -23.35 41.86
N LYS A 184 15.36 -22.20 42.41
CA LYS A 184 14.10 -21.93 43.15
C LYS A 184 13.20 -21.00 42.34
N LEU A 185 11.89 -21.17 42.50
CA LEU A 185 10.89 -20.34 41.85
C LEU A 185 10.49 -19.18 42.78
N PHE A 186 10.44 -17.98 42.20
CA PHE A 186 9.97 -16.77 42.87
C PHE A 186 8.77 -16.23 42.13
N ILE A 187 7.72 -15.89 42.87
CA ILE A 187 6.46 -15.34 42.37
C ILE A 187 6.21 -14.02 43.09
N SER A 188 6.09 -12.94 42.35
CA SER A 188 5.71 -11.64 42.90
C SER A 188 4.25 -11.36 42.55
N LEU A 189 3.49 -10.92 43.56
CA LEU A 189 2.08 -10.54 43.44
C LEU A 189 1.93 -9.03 43.54
N ASN A 190 0.91 -8.48 42.90
CA ASN A 190 0.62 -7.04 43.01
C ASN A 190 0.19 -6.62 44.44
N ASN A 191 -0.23 -7.58 45.28
CA ASN A 191 -0.65 -7.33 46.64
C ASN A 191 0.48 -7.32 47.69
N LYS A 192 1.67 -6.84 47.33
CA LYS A 192 2.84 -6.67 48.21
C LYS A 192 3.49 -7.98 48.73
N LYS A 193 3.28 -9.12 48.09
CA LYS A 193 3.86 -10.40 48.53
C LYS A 193 4.77 -10.99 47.46
N VAL A 194 5.91 -11.54 47.91
CA VAL A 194 6.82 -12.36 47.10
C VAL A 194 6.92 -13.74 47.72
N PHE A 195 6.63 -14.78 46.95
CA PHE A 195 6.76 -16.16 47.36
C PHE A 195 8.00 -16.82 46.77
N ARG A 196 8.69 -17.62 47.56
CA ARG A 196 9.70 -18.56 47.12
C ARG A 196 9.17 -19.98 47.21
N ILE A 197 9.24 -20.74 46.17
CA ILE A 197 8.82 -22.13 46.05
C ILE A 197 10.06 -22.96 45.72
N ASP A 198 10.28 -24.02 46.50
CA ASP A 198 11.27 -25.04 46.19
C ASP A 198 10.60 -26.10 45.31
N PRO A 199 11.12 -26.40 44.13
CA PRO A 199 10.55 -27.43 43.25
C PRO A 199 10.50 -28.83 43.84
N LYS A 200 11.33 -29.11 44.85
CA LYS A 200 11.30 -30.39 45.56
C LYS A 200 10.13 -30.49 46.54
N THR A 201 9.61 -29.36 47.05
CA THR A 201 8.47 -29.30 47.97
C THR A 201 7.47 -28.22 47.51
N PRO A 202 6.80 -28.40 46.37
CA PRO A 202 6.07 -27.34 45.68
C PRO A 202 4.86 -26.80 46.47
N LEU A 203 4.29 -27.56 47.40
CA LEU A 203 3.19 -27.12 48.28
C LEU A 203 3.66 -26.20 49.41
N LYS A 204 4.97 -26.27 49.80
CA LYS A 204 5.54 -25.44 50.85
C LYS A 204 6.08 -24.12 50.24
N ARG A 205 5.24 -23.09 50.24
CA ARG A 205 5.66 -21.74 49.82
C ARG A 205 6.17 -20.95 51.01
N LYS A 206 7.31 -20.25 50.84
CA LYS A 206 7.88 -19.34 51.81
C LYS A 206 7.72 -17.91 51.37
N THR A 207 7.06 -17.08 52.20
CA THR A 207 6.99 -15.64 51.94
C THR A 207 8.38 -15.01 52.16
N ILE A 208 8.80 -14.18 51.23
CA ILE A 208 10.02 -13.39 51.32
C ILE A 208 9.64 -12.00 51.84
N ARG A 209 10.29 -11.56 52.92
CA ARG A 209 10.08 -10.23 53.48
C ARG A 209 10.64 -9.16 52.51
N ILE A 210 9.92 -8.06 52.34
CA ILE A 210 10.35 -6.86 51.66
C ILE A 210 10.60 -5.82 52.78
N SER A 211 11.78 -5.15 52.77
CA SER A 211 12.07 -4.08 53.72
C SER A 211 11.12 -2.89 53.52
N ASP A 212 10.84 -2.19 54.58
CA ASP A 212 10.15 -0.88 54.60
C ASP A 212 8.74 -0.89 53.98
N ASP A 213 7.85 -1.74 54.45
CA ASP A 213 6.45 -1.87 53.98
C ASP A 213 6.28 -1.78 52.45
N GLY A 214 7.35 -2.22 51.79
CA GLY A 214 7.52 -2.04 50.35
C GLY A 214 6.50 -2.75 49.52
N GLN A 215 6.07 -2.09 48.51
CA GLN A 215 5.23 -2.67 47.46
C GLN A 215 6.02 -3.75 46.71
N SER A 216 5.33 -4.83 46.37
CA SER A 216 5.83 -5.84 45.48
C SER A 216 5.93 -5.26 44.06
N GLY A 217 6.64 -5.91 43.17
CA GLY A 217 6.85 -5.43 41.82
C GLY A 217 7.38 -6.52 40.90
N ASN A 218 8.03 -6.15 39.87
CA ASN A 218 8.59 -7.05 38.89
C ASN A 218 9.93 -7.64 39.36
N LEU A 219 10.11 -8.94 39.18
CA LEU A 219 11.36 -9.63 39.42
C LEU A 219 12.23 -9.70 38.18
N CYS A 220 13.52 -9.47 38.32
CA CYS A 220 14.48 -9.69 37.27
C CYS A 220 15.81 -10.25 37.79
N LYS A 221 16.61 -10.88 36.92
CA LYS A 221 17.94 -11.40 37.24
C LYS A 221 18.99 -10.41 36.84
N SER A 222 20.00 -10.25 37.69
CA SER A 222 21.20 -9.49 37.41
C SER A 222 22.43 -10.32 37.70
N LYS A 223 23.44 -10.30 36.83
CA LYS A 223 24.73 -10.94 37.09
C LYS A 223 25.47 -10.27 38.27
N LYS A 224 25.34 -8.94 38.37
CA LYS A 224 26.01 -8.13 39.38
C LYS A 224 25.30 -8.18 40.75
N TYR A 225 23.95 -8.04 40.70
CA TYR A 225 23.16 -7.85 41.91
C TYR A 225 22.31 -9.08 42.33
N GLY A 226 22.31 -10.14 41.52
CA GLY A 226 21.49 -11.34 41.80
C GLY A 226 20.02 -11.17 41.44
N LEU A 227 19.10 -11.49 42.36
CA LEU A 227 17.67 -11.30 42.15
C LEU A 227 17.25 -9.90 42.57
N ILE A 228 16.60 -9.18 41.65
CA ILE A 228 16.14 -7.81 41.85
C ILE A 228 14.61 -7.79 41.87
N LEU A 229 14.02 -7.00 42.77
CA LEU A 229 12.61 -6.64 42.81
C LEU A 229 12.49 -5.13 42.60
N TRP A 230 11.66 -4.69 41.65
CA TRP A 230 11.43 -3.27 41.40
C TRP A 230 9.95 -2.98 41.19
N ASN A 231 9.45 -1.84 41.66
CA ASN A 231 8.05 -1.45 41.65
C ASN A 231 7.78 -0.06 41.00
N GLY A 232 8.70 0.42 40.19
CA GLY A 232 8.58 1.74 39.53
C GLY A 232 9.29 2.85 40.31
N ASP A 233 9.31 2.82 41.66
CA ASP A 233 9.94 3.86 42.46
C ASP A 233 11.21 3.37 43.16
N ILE A 234 11.25 2.09 43.54
CA ILE A 234 12.32 1.55 44.36
C ILE A 234 12.87 0.24 43.80
N VAL A 235 14.19 0.12 43.77
CA VAL A 235 14.90 -1.11 43.37
C VAL A 235 15.45 -1.79 44.62
N ARG A 236 15.06 -3.04 44.84
CA ARG A 236 15.54 -3.86 45.96
C ARG A 236 16.27 -5.10 45.44
N ILE A 237 17.27 -5.53 46.19
CA ILE A 237 18.03 -6.75 45.90
C ILE A 237 17.79 -7.78 46.99
N LEU A 238 17.81 -9.06 46.61
CA LEU A 238 17.64 -10.15 47.55
C LEU A 238 18.95 -10.38 48.32
N LYS A 239 18.95 -10.07 49.64
CA LYS A 239 20.03 -10.40 50.58
C LYS A 239 19.44 -11.19 51.73
N ASN A 240 20.02 -12.33 52.12
CA ASN A 240 19.62 -13.15 53.30
C ASN A 240 18.10 -13.42 53.36
N ASN A 241 17.46 -13.74 52.25
CA ASN A 241 15.99 -13.96 52.11
C ASN A 241 15.12 -12.73 52.45
N VAL A 242 15.66 -11.51 52.35
CA VAL A 242 14.93 -10.24 52.46
C VAL A 242 15.25 -9.40 51.22
N PHE A 243 14.27 -8.72 50.67
CA PHE A 243 14.51 -7.70 49.66
C PHE A 243 14.80 -6.37 50.34
N VAL A 244 16.03 -5.88 50.17
CA VAL A 244 16.52 -4.62 50.73
C VAL A 244 16.83 -3.61 49.61
N GLU A 245 16.60 -2.34 49.90
CA GLU A 245 16.89 -1.28 48.95
C GLU A 245 18.39 -1.20 48.66
N HIS A 246 18.74 -0.95 47.39
CA HIS A 246 20.15 -0.89 47.00
C HIS A 246 20.62 0.57 46.92
N PRO A 247 21.79 0.93 47.57
CA PRO A 247 22.29 2.30 47.66
C PRO A 247 22.45 2.98 46.29
N ASP A 248 22.86 2.23 45.25
CA ASP A 248 23.08 2.79 43.90
C ASP A 248 21.79 3.33 43.24
N PHE A 249 20.62 2.97 43.80
CA PHE A 249 19.32 3.31 43.23
C PHE A 249 18.45 4.17 44.18
N VAL A 250 18.94 4.51 45.35
CA VAL A 250 18.24 5.39 46.33
C VAL A 250 17.96 6.75 45.67
N GLY A 251 16.70 7.21 45.74
CA GLY A 251 16.27 8.50 45.18
C GLY A 251 16.05 8.53 43.66
N LYS A 252 16.24 7.42 42.98
CA LYS A 252 15.96 7.31 41.53
C LYS A 252 14.59 6.72 41.30
N LYS A 253 13.69 7.51 40.73
CA LYS A 253 12.35 7.03 40.31
C LYS A 253 12.48 6.32 38.96
N MET A 254 12.26 5.02 38.90
CA MET A 254 12.41 4.21 37.71
C MET A 254 11.06 3.78 37.13
N ILE A 255 10.89 3.94 35.80
CA ILE A 255 9.70 3.44 35.09
C ILE A 255 9.86 1.95 34.77
N SER A 256 11.06 1.52 34.39
CA SER A 256 11.34 0.14 33.99
C SER A 256 12.81 -0.20 34.20
N TYR A 257 13.08 -1.41 34.65
CA TYR A 257 14.41 -1.96 34.83
C TYR A 257 14.59 -3.19 33.94
N PHE A 258 15.68 -3.21 33.19
CA PHE A 258 15.97 -4.27 32.23
C PHE A 258 17.41 -4.75 32.44
N PHE A 259 17.57 -6.04 32.41
CA PHE A 259 18.87 -6.69 32.49
C PHE A 259 19.20 -7.35 31.14
N GLU A 260 20.41 -7.11 30.65
CA GLU A 260 20.89 -7.75 29.44
C GLU A 260 21.64 -9.05 29.79
N GLU A 261 21.11 -10.20 29.35
CA GLU A 261 21.84 -11.47 29.40
C GLU A 261 23.07 -11.39 28.51
N GLY A 262 24.25 -11.43 29.10
CA GLY A 262 25.53 -11.48 28.38
C GLY A 262 26.48 -10.31 28.62
N SER A 263 26.04 -9.07 28.73
CA SER A 263 26.92 -7.89 28.89
C SER A 263 27.19 -7.53 30.36
N GLY A 264 26.42 -8.03 31.28
CA GLY A 264 26.52 -7.66 32.71
C GLY A 264 26.10 -6.22 33.01
N LYS A 265 25.57 -5.49 32.06
CA LYS A 265 25.16 -4.09 32.18
C LYS A 265 23.70 -3.98 32.53
N ASN A 266 23.38 -3.11 33.50
CA ASN A 266 22.03 -2.80 33.90
C ASN A 266 21.53 -1.61 33.07
N MET A 267 20.29 -1.70 32.56
CA MET A 267 19.61 -0.60 31.90
C MET A 267 18.33 -0.28 32.66
N TYR A 268 18.03 0.98 32.82
CA TYR A 268 16.79 1.42 33.45
C TYR A 268 16.31 2.72 32.80
N ILE A 269 15.02 2.94 32.87
CA ILE A 269 14.36 4.16 32.42
C ILE A 269 13.91 4.92 33.66
N GLU A 270 14.42 6.12 33.83
CA GLU A 270 14.17 6.96 35.02
C GLU A 270 12.89 7.80 34.79
N LYS A 271 12.04 7.91 35.85
CA LYS A 271 10.81 8.70 35.84
C LYS A 271 11.15 10.15 36.21
N ASN A 272 11.64 10.91 35.27
CA ASN A 272 11.66 12.38 35.37
C ASN A 272 10.80 12.93 34.26
N ARG A 273 10.44 14.23 34.29
CA ARG A 273 9.66 14.91 33.25
C ARG A 273 10.16 14.64 31.80
N ILE A 274 11.36 14.07 31.70
CA ILE A 274 12.00 13.62 30.46
C ILE A 274 12.58 12.22 30.76
N PRO A 275 12.24 11.13 30.05
CA PRO A 275 12.80 9.82 30.30
C PRO A 275 14.28 9.76 29.93
N TYR A 276 15.11 9.29 30.86
CA TYR A 276 16.53 9.08 30.66
C TYR A 276 16.84 7.58 30.58
N LEU A 277 17.64 7.20 29.60
CA LEU A 277 18.26 5.88 29.56
C LEU A 277 19.65 5.98 30.18
N SER A 278 19.84 5.45 31.42
CA SER A 278 21.14 5.40 32.08
C SER A 278 21.80 4.05 31.87
N LEU A 279 22.99 4.04 31.28
CA LEU A 279 23.84 2.84 31.15
C LEU A 279 24.95 2.90 32.22
N SER A 280 25.07 1.86 33.05
CA SER A 280 25.90 1.81 34.25
C SER A 280 27.42 1.96 34.07
N SER A 281 27.98 2.22 32.91
CA SER A 281 29.43 2.34 32.67
C SER A 281 29.92 3.68 32.16
N LYS A 282 29.04 4.51 31.63
CA LYS A 282 29.23 5.95 31.32
C LYS A 282 27.82 6.50 31.29
N ASN A 283 27.55 7.57 31.98
CA ASN A 283 26.26 8.25 32.00
C ASN A 283 25.92 8.77 30.61
N LEU A 284 25.38 7.89 29.77
CA LEU A 284 24.77 8.24 28.50
C LEU A 284 23.32 8.55 28.78
N THR A 285 23.02 9.83 28.90
CA THR A 285 21.66 10.31 29.07
C THR A 285 21.11 10.68 27.73
N TYR A 286 20.03 10.01 27.31
CA TYR A 286 19.26 10.38 26.11
C TYR A 286 18.02 11.17 26.53
N ARG A 287 17.86 12.37 25.97
CA ARG A 287 16.63 13.15 26.14
C ARG A 287 15.73 12.88 24.95
N TYR A 288 14.59 12.26 25.22
CA TYR A 288 13.47 12.21 24.31
C TYR A 288 12.56 13.40 24.64
N GLY A 289 12.32 14.31 23.68
CA GLY A 289 11.33 15.37 23.83
C GLY A 289 9.94 14.73 23.95
N ALA A 290 9.55 14.40 25.16
CA ALA A 290 8.35 13.64 25.43
C ALA A 290 7.12 14.48 25.10
N GLN A 291 6.24 13.96 24.24
CA GLN A 291 4.82 14.25 24.35
C GLN A 291 4.38 13.76 25.75
N GLU A 292 3.62 14.57 26.45
CA GLU A 292 3.06 14.21 27.75
C GLU A 292 2.29 12.88 27.63
N ASN A 293 2.49 11.93 28.60
CA ASN A 293 1.81 10.64 28.72
C ASN A 293 2.39 9.42 27.97
N ILE A 294 3.64 9.41 27.54
CA ILE A 294 4.26 8.17 27.06
C ILE A 294 4.56 7.23 28.23
N GLN A 295 4.02 6.01 28.16
CA GLN A 295 4.33 4.92 29.10
C GLN A 295 5.22 3.89 28.42
N PHE A 296 6.40 3.65 29.01
CA PHE A 296 7.34 2.65 28.51
C PHE A 296 7.11 1.29 29.21
N LYS A 297 7.08 0.21 28.43
CA LYS A 297 6.77 -1.13 28.93
C LYS A 297 7.93 -2.12 28.84
N SER A 298 8.70 -2.08 27.78
CA SER A 298 9.80 -3.02 27.51
C SER A 298 10.92 -2.37 26.72
N ILE A 299 12.15 -2.87 26.85
CA ILE A 299 13.30 -2.40 26.10
C ILE A 299 14.05 -3.59 25.52
N CYS A 300 14.47 -3.46 24.28
CA CYS A 300 15.29 -4.43 23.58
C CYS A 300 16.57 -3.77 23.06
N ARG A 301 17.72 -4.27 23.48
CA ARG A 301 19.00 -3.83 22.94
C ARG A 301 19.27 -4.55 21.63
N ILE A 302 19.49 -3.78 20.58
CA ILE A 302 19.77 -4.28 19.25
C ILE A 302 21.28 -4.40 19.02
N SER A 303 22.01 -3.31 19.33
CA SER A 303 23.45 -3.22 19.23
C SER A 303 24.04 -2.45 20.42
N LYS A 304 25.36 -2.25 20.43
CA LYS A 304 26.02 -1.42 21.46
C LYS A 304 25.43 -0.01 21.53
N TYR A 305 24.91 0.50 20.42
CA TYR A 305 24.47 1.89 20.26
C TYR A 305 23.03 2.05 19.79
N CYS A 306 22.24 0.96 19.75
CA CYS A 306 20.85 1.00 19.28
C CYS A 306 19.93 0.23 20.19
N PHE A 307 18.83 0.87 20.61
CA PHE A 307 17.80 0.33 21.49
C PHE A 307 16.43 0.57 20.90
N LEU A 308 15.53 -0.38 21.11
CA LEU A 308 14.09 -0.24 20.84
C LEU A 308 13.34 -0.30 22.16
N ILE A 309 12.46 0.66 22.37
CA ILE A 309 11.67 0.79 23.60
C ILE A 309 10.19 0.69 23.24
N ALA A 310 9.49 -0.27 23.85
CA ALA A 310 8.05 -0.41 23.73
C ALA A 310 7.33 0.69 24.51
N SER A 311 6.33 1.30 23.91
CA SER A 311 5.48 2.27 24.58
C SER A 311 4.00 2.11 24.21
N ASN A 312 3.15 2.89 24.86
CA ASN A 312 1.73 3.02 24.52
C ASN A 312 1.47 3.85 23.25
N GLN A 313 2.51 4.46 22.65
CA GLN A 313 2.40 5.29 21.44
C GLN A 313 3.20 4.72 20.27
N GLY A 314 3.76 3.51 20.41
CA GLY A 314 4.58 2.86 19.41
C GLY A 314 5.93 2.42 19.96
N ILE A 315 6.89 2.27 19.05
CA ILE A 315 8.27 1.88 19.38
C ILE A 315 9.19 3.07 19.23
N VAL A 316 9.87 3.42 20.30
CA VAL A 316 10.92 4.46 20.27
C VAL A 316 12.25 3.78 19.99
N ARG A 317 12.85 4.06 18.83
CA ARG A 317 14.23 3.69 18.53
C ARG A 317 15.14 4.80 19.02
N ILE A 318 16.08 4.43 19.87
CA ILE A 318 17.18 5.29 20.29
C ILE A 318 18.46 4.73 19.68
N SER A 319 19.12 5.49 18.84
CA SER A 319 20.41 5.13 18.27
C SER A 319 21.43 6.23 18.52
N GLN A 320 22.58 5.85 19.07
CA GLN A 320 23.74 6.72 19.13
C GLN A 320 24.43 6.65 17.78
N MET A 321 24.22 7.66 16.97
CA MET A 321 25.05 7.86 15.78
C MET A 321 26.43 8.37 16.24
N PRO A 322 27.51 7.79 15.79
CA PRO A 322 28.80 8.46 15.92
C PRO A 322 28.66 9.80 15.20
N ASN A 323 29.39 10.84 15.68
CA ASN A 323 29.33 12.27 15.31
C ASN A 323 29.36 12.58 13.78
N LEU A 324 28.51 11.90 12.98
CA LEU A 324 28.41 12.05 11.52
C LEU A 324 27.75 13.35 11.15
N ILE A 325 26.68 13.67 11.88
CA ILE A 325 25.90 14.87 11.72
C ILE A 325 25.78 15.53 13.08
N LYS A 326 26.26 16.74 13.18
CA LYS A 326 26.15 17.57 14.36
C LYS A 326 25.16 18.68 14.07
N ARG A 327 24.08 18.68 14.80
CA ARG A 327 23.13 19.79 14.79
C ARG A 327 23.66 20.91 15.69
N ILE A 328 23.60 22.12 15.22
CA ILE A 328 23.82 23.32 16.02
C ILE A 328 22.53 24.12 16.02
N ASN A 329 21.96 24.26 17.23
CA ASN A 329 20.79 25.10 17.46
C ASN A 329 21.24 26.50 17.85
N ASP A 330 20.71 27.49 17.18
CA ASP A 330 21.04 28.89 17.46
C ASP A 330 20.31 29.46 18.67
N PHE A 331 19.20 28.82 19.06
CA PHE A 331 18.40 29.26 20.19
C PHE A 331 19.16 29.41 21.51
N SER A 332 20.17 28.56 21.71
CA SER A 332 21.01 28.61 22.90
C SER A 332 22.11 29.70 22.84
N LEU A 333 22.36 30.26 21.64
CA LEU A 333 23.47 31.17 21.40
C LEU A 333 23.01 32.66 21.28
N LEU A 334 21.73 32.93 21.06
CA LEU A 334 21.18 34.25 20.76
C LEU A 334 20.04 34.69 21.70
N ASN A 335 20.00 34.22 22.93
CA ASN A 335 19.09 34.69 23.99
C ASN A 335 17.62 34.79 23.57
N GLY A 336 17.07 33.83 22.86
CA GLY A 336 15.62 33.71 22.65
C GLY A 336 15.04 34.58 21.53
N GLU A 337 15.85 35.12 20.65
CA GLU A 337 15.36 35.93 19.53
C GLU A 337 14.85 35.10 18.36
N GLN A 338 14.00 35.73 17.54
CA GLN A 338 13.14 35.18 16.50
C GLN A 338 13.86 34.40 15.38
N ILE A 339 13.06 33.74 14.57
CA ILE A 339 13.41 32.86 13.44
C ILE A 339 14.59 33.41 12.62
N ILE A 340 15.70 32.65 12.57
CA ILE A 340 16.90 32.96 11.78
C ILE A 340 16.88 32.12 10.52
N VAL A 341 16.76 32.79 9.38
CA VAL A 341 16.84 32.16 8.05
C VAL A 341 18.25 32.29 7.52
N ARG A 342 18.93 31.18 7.23
CA ARG A 342 20.26 31.16 6.64
C ARG A 342 20.19 30.89 5.15
N ARG A 343 20.61 31.84 4.35
CA ARG A 343 20.64 31.75 2.87
C ARG A 343 22.03 31.45 2.33
N ARG A 344 23.11 31.87 3.03
CA ARG A 344 24.49 31.64 2.61
C ARG A 344 25.38 31.38 3.81
N ILE A 345 26.31 30.43 3.69
CA ILE A 345 27.34 30.15 4.70
C ILE A 345 28.72 30.27 4.02
N ILE A 346 29.65 30.97 4.65
CA ILE A 346 31.01 31.24 4.10
C ILE A 346 32.03 30.97 5.21
N GLU A 347 33.10 30.26 4.90
CA GLU A 347 34.27 30.15 5.78
C GLU A 347 35.39 31.04 5.24
N HIS A 348 35.85 31.99 6.06
CA HIS A 348 36.93 32.87 5.75
C HIS A 348 37.85 33.03 6.97
N LYS A 349 39.19 32.88 6.83
CA LYS A 349 40.21 33.01 7.90
C LYS A 349 39.84 32.25 9.19
N ASN A 350 39.38 31.01 9.06
CA ASN A 350 38.96 30.10 10.17
C ASN A 350 37.73 30.58 10.96
N LYS A 351 37.00 31.56 10.48
CA LYS A 351 35.73 32.01 11.00
C LYS A 351 34.64 31.66 10.02
N ARG A 352 33.40 31.47 10.52
CA ARG A 352 32.22 31.18 9.71
C ARG A 352 31.26 32.36 9.75
N TYR A 353 30.76 32.70 8.58
CA TYR A 353 29.81 33.78 8.38
C TYR A 353 28.52 33.23 7.87
N PHE A 354 27.42 33.59 8.55
CA PHE A 354 26.08 33.16 8.22
C PHE A 354 25.28 34.37 7.76
N LEU A 355 24.90 34.36 6.49
CA LEU A 355 24.12 35.41 5.86
C LEU A 355 22.67 34.96 5.75
N GLY A 356 21.72 35.86 5.92
CA GLY A 356 20.29 35.57 5.83
C GLY A 356 19.45 36.67 6.47
N PHE A 357 18.50 36.32 7.29
CA PHE A 357 17.60 37.23 7.98
C PHE A 357 17.52 36.81 9.47
N PRO A 358 17.44 37.75 10.44
CA PRO A 358 17.50 39.21 10.25
C PRO A 358 18.91 39.79 10.32
N TYR A 359 19.96 38.98 10.62
CA TYR A 359 21.31 39.44 10.87
C TYR A 359 22.36 38.67 10.09
N ILE A 360 23.49 39.33 9.90
CA ILE A 360 24.74 38.65 9.52
C ILE A 360 25.47 38.26 10.80
N LEU A 361 25.83 36.96 10.90
CA LEU A 361 26.47 36.38 12.08
C LEU A 361 27.88 35.93 11.76
N GLU A 362 28.79 36.13 12.69
CA GLU A 362 30.14 35.56 12.70
C GLU A 362 30.24 34.49 13.79
N GLN A 363 30.78 33.33 13.46
CA GLN A 363 31.10 32.29 14.43
C GLN A 363 32.63 32.18 14.57
N ALA A 364 33.13 32.42 15.78
CA ALA A 364 34.48 32.19 16.19
C ALA A 364 34.50 31.22 17.38
N GLY A 365 35.00 29.98 17.15
CA GLY A 365 34.86 28.89 18.13
C GLY A 365 33.43 28.50 18.40
N GLN A 366 32.99 28.60 19.67
CA GLN A 366 31.61 28.28 20.09
C GLN A 366 30.71 29.52 20.15
N SER A 367 31.21 30.71 19.94
CA SER A 367 30.46 31.96 20.06
C SER A 367 29.91 32.41 18.70
N LEU A 368 28.66 32.85 18.68
CA LEU A 368 28.01 33.55 17.56
C LEU A 368 27.93 35.05 17.90
N ILE A 369 28.45 35.88 17.03
CA ILE A 369 28.49 37.31 17.19
C ILE A 369 27.77 37.96 16.03
N ARG A 370 26.92 38.95 16.32
CA ARG A 370 26.27 39.76 15.28
C ARG A 370 27.28 40.73 14.68
N LEU A 371 27.37 40.74 13.37
CA LEU A 371 28.15 41.73 12.63
C LEU A 371 27.36 42.98 12.33
N THR A 372 26.02 42.86 12.28
CA THR A 372 25.12 43.99 11.99
C THR A 372 24.24 44.27 13.18
N THR A 373 24.13 45.56 13.56
CA THR A 373 23.23 46.03 14.62
C THR A 373 21.81 46.22 14.10
N GLN A 374 21.65 46.53 12.81
CA GLN A 374 20.37 46.68 12.14
C GLN A 374 19.93 45.39 11.49
N ASN A 375 18.61 45.21 11.31
CA ASN A 375 18.04 44.12 10.55
C ASN A 375 18.39 44.29 9.06
N ILE A 376 19.14 43.32 8.52
CA ILE A 376 19.52 43.34 7.12
C ILE A 376 19.23 41.91 6.55
N SER A 377 18.31 41.85 5.62
CA SER A 377 18.03 40.63 4.90
C SER A 377 19.06 40.49 3.77
N THR A 378 19.87 39.42 3.83
CA THR A 378 20.92 39.14 2.85
C THR A 378 20.60 37.87 2.05
N TYR A 379 20.83 37.86 0.77
CA TYR A 379 20.66 36.71 -0.11
C TYR A 379 21.94 35.91 -0.32
N ASP A 380 23.03 36.59 -0.66
CA ASP A 380 24.31 35.96 -0.99
C ASP A 380 25.44 36.88 -0.56
N GLY A 381 26.66 36.35 -0.55
CA GLY A 381 27.83 37.14 -0.20
C GLY A 381 29.13 36.48 -0.60
N VAL A 382 30.15 37.31 -0.70
CA VAL A 382 31.50 36.87 -1.07
C VAL A 382 32.54 37.77 -0.43
N PHE A 383 33.69 37.20 -0.08
CA PHE A 383 34.83 37.96 0.39
C PHE A 383 35.68 38.44 -0.81
N LEU A 384 36.00 39.72 -0.79
CA LEU A 384 37.05 40.32 -1.59
C LEU A 384 38.08 40.92 -0.63
N LYS A 385 39.22 40.27 -0.48
CA LYS A 385 40.21 40.55 0.60
C LYS A 385 39.53 40.40 1.99
N ASP A 386 39.49 41.44 2.80
CA ASP A 386 38.94 41.50 4.15
C ASP A 386 37.55 42.18 4.22
N GLU A 387 36.96 42.46 3.07
CA GLU A 387 35.61 42.97 2.98
C GLU A 387 34.65 41.88 2.56
N LEU A 388 33.54 41.76 3.30
CA LEU A 388 32.45 40.89 2.97
C LEU A 388 31.41 41.66 2.18
N PHE A 389 31.30 41.41 0.87
CA PHE A 389 30.28 41.97 0.01
C PHE A 389 29.02 41.11 0.09
N CYS A 390 27.85 41.76 0.33
CA CYS A 390 26.58 41.08 0.47
C CYS A 390 25.53 41.69 -0.45
N THR A 391 24.78 40.86 -1.13
CA THR A 391 23.53 41.28 -1.75
C THR A 391 22.38 41.22 -0.76
N THR A 392 21.52 42.21 -0.81
CA THR A 392 20.45 42.39 0.17
C THR A 392 19.07 42.42 -0.46
N GLU A 393 18.07 42.26 0.37
CA GLU A 393 16.67 42.47 0.03
C GLU A 393 16.32 43.92 0.31
N GLY A 394 16.17 44.73 -0.76
CA GLY A 394 15.75 46.12 -0.67
C GLY A 394 16.77 47.12 -0.15
N LYS A 395 18.10 46.74 -0.05
CA LYS A 395 19.19 47.68 0.27
C LYS A 395 20.36 47.57 -0.72
N GLY A 396 20.13 46.96 -1.89
CA GLY A 396 21.16 46.82 -2.94
C GLY A 396 22.37 46.04 -2.54
N LEU A 397 23.56 46.52 -2.87
CA LEU A 397 24.84 45.93 -2.53
C LEU A 397 25.45 46.66 -1.31
N ILE A 398 25.88 45.89 -0.33
CA ILE A 398 26.61 46.38 0.83
C ILE A 398 27.95 45.70 0.98
N SER A 399 28.99 46.38 1.54
CA SER A 399 30.18 45.72 2.03
C SER A 399 30.32 45.95 3.54
N ILE A 400 30.94 44.93 4.19
CA ILE A 400 31.23 44.95 5.63
C ILE A 400 32.71 44.69 5.81
N ASN A 401 33.41 45.61 6.37
CA ASN A 401 34.79 45.36 6.81
C ASN A 401 34.73 44.54 8.11
N ILE A 402 35.27 43.30 8.07
CA ILE A 402 35.13 42.38 9.21
C ILE A 402 35.88 42.81 10.47
N ASN A 403 36.94 43.66 10.33
CA ASN A 403 37.74 44.11 11.45
C ASN A 403 37.07 45.32 12.15
N SER A 404 36.68 46.34 11.39
CA SER A 404 36.05 47.56 11.91
C SER A 404 34.53 47.44 12.08
N LYS A 405 33.91 46.40 11.53
CA LYS A 405 32.43 46.18 11.46
C LYS A 405 31.67 47.31 10.76
N LYS A 406 32.40 48.18 10.03
CA LYS A 406 31.78 49.27 9.28
C LYS A 406 31.08 48.75 8.06
N ILE A 407 29.82 49.18 7.88
CA ILE A 407 28.96 48.86 6.74
C ILE A 407 29.02 49.98 5.75
N GLN A 408 29.23 49.70 4.47
CA GLN A 408 29.22 50.66 3.38
C GLN A 408 28.23 50.21 2.31
N SER A 409 27.34 51.08 1.87
CA SER A 409 26.46 50.85 0.75
C SER A 409 27.15 51.20 -0.57
N HIS A 410 26.87 50.39 -1.60
CA HIS A 410 27.42 50.60 -2.95
C HIS A 410 26.23 50.88 -3.90
N SER A 411 26.27 52.02 -4.56
CA SER A 411 25.33 52.45 -5.56
C SER A 411 26.02 52.97 -6.79
N CYS A 412 25.47 52.68 -7.95
CA CYS A 412 25.89 53.22 -9.24
C CYS A 412 24.69 53.17 -10.18
N THR A 413 24.89 53.54 -11.46
CA THR A 413 23.78 53.70 -12.40
C THR A 413 22.93 52.40 -12.52
N SER A 414 23.58 51.24 -12.50
CA SER A 414 22.90 49.92 -12.59
C SER A 414 22.61 49.27 -11.27
N ILE A 415 23.07 49.82 -10.12
CA ILE A 415 22.88 49.29 -8.77
C ILE A 415 22.10 50.36 -7.94
N ALA A 416 20.80 50.22 -7.88
CA ALA A 416 20.01 51.10 -7.03
C ALA A 416 20.11 50.68 -5.57
N LEU A 417 20.01 51.66 -4.63
CA LEU A 417 20.12 51.38 -3.18
C LEU A 417 18.99 50.51 -2.66
N ASN A 418 17.86 50.46 -3.35
CA ASN A 418 16.69 49.66 -2.96
C ASN A 418 16.51 48.41 -3.85
N GLU A 419 17.46 48.05 -4.68
CA GLU A 419 17.38 46.91 -5.58
C GLU A 419 17.70 45.61 -4.85
N THR A 420 17.10 44.54 -5.31
CA THR A 420 17.34 43.18 -4.78
C THR A 420 18.15 42.38 -5.75
N PHE A 421 19.32 41.94 -5.31
CA PHE A 421 20.14 40.95 -6.03
C PHE A 421 20.16 39.61 -5.29
N GLU A 422 19.93 38.54 -6.01
CA GLU A 422 19.89 37.19 -5.43
C GLU A 422 21.27 36.53 -5.37
N SER A 423 22.23 36.96 -6.15
CA SER A 423 23.54 36.32 -6.25
C SER A 423 24.67 37.32 -6.39
N ILE A 424 25.83 36.97 -5.79
CA ILE A 424 27.11 37.66 -5.95
C ILE A 424 28.23 36.62 -6.05
N ALA A 425 29.19 36.84 -6.92
CA ALA A 425 30.37 36.00 -7.09
C ALA A 425 31.63 36.82 -7.46
N ASN A 426 32.81 36.35 -7.11
CA ASN A 426 34.07 36.91 -7.61
C ASN A 426 34.28 36.50 -9.07
N PHE A 427 34.40 37.48 -9.95
CA PHE A 427 34.79 37.24 -11.35
C PHE A 427 36.34 37.25 -11.50
N SER A 428 36.98 38.15 -10.79
CA SER A 428 38.43 38.23 -10.63
C SER A 428 38.80 38.74 -9.24
N ASP A 429 40.07 38.99 -8.99
CA ASP A 429 40.56 39.53 -7.72
C ASP A 429 40.08 40.95 -7.41
N SER A 430 39.47 41.63 -8.38
CA SER A 430 39.01 43.03 -8.26
C SER A 430 37.56 43.22 -8.76
N LEU A 431 36.96 42.22 -9.41
CA LEU A 431 35.65 42.32 -10.03
C LEU A 431 34.63 41.39 -9.42
N LEU A 432 33.46 41.89 -9.18
CA LEU A 432 32.30 41.16 -8.70
C LEU A 432 31.27 40.99 -9.81
N ILE A 433 30.61 39.83 -9.82
CA ILE A 433 29.40 39.64 -10.61
C ILE A 433 28.20 39.69 -9.67
N LEU A 434 27.24 40.51 -10.00
CA LEU A 434 25.93 40.61 -9.33
C LEU A 434 24.85 40.13 -10.26
N ALA A 435 23.87 39.40 -9.72
CA ALA A 435 22.72 38.95 -10.51
C ALA A 435 21.43 39.01 -9.68
N GLY A 436 20.36 39.50 -10.30
CA GLY A 436 19.03 39.58 -9.69
C GLY A 436 17.98 40.06 -10.68
N GLY A 437 16.75 39.62 -10.54
CA GLY A 437 15.75 39.84 -11.58
C GLY A 437 16.25 39.31 -12.91
N ASN A 438 16.16 40.13 -13.98
CA ASN A 438 16.71 39.78 -15.29
C ASN A 438 18.07 40.45 -15.57
N LYS A 439 18.76 41.01 -14.55
CA LYS A 439 19.96 41.83 -14.66
C LYS A 439 21.20 41.05 -14.22
N LEU A 440 22.28 41.12 -15.00
CA LEU A 440 23.62 40.63 -14.69
C LEU A 440 24.57 41.83 -14.77
N ILE A 441 25.40 42.07 -13.74
CA ILE A 441 26.29 43.20 -13.65
C ILE A 441 27.69 42.74 -13.33
N VAL A 442 28.70 43.26 -14.00
CA VAL A 442 30.12 43.21 -13.61
C VAL A 442 30.45 44.51 -12.92
N TYR A 443 30.89 44.47 -11.67
CA TYR A 443 31.12 45.64 -10.83
C TYR A 443 32.55 45.63 -10.25
N ASN A 444 33.21 46.74 -10.34
CA ASN A 444 34.50 47.01 -9.67
C ASN A 444 34.29 47.87 -8.43
N PRO A 445 34.40 47.38 -7.22
CA PRO A 445 34.18 48.16 -5.99
C PRO A 445 35.15 49.31 -5.77
N GLN A 446 36.39 49.24 -6.34
CA GLN A 446 37.42 50.28 -6.15
C GLN A 446 37.19 51.46 -7.07
N SER A 447 37.04 51.20 -8.38
CA SER A 447 36.77 52.24 -9.40
C SER A 447 35.32 52.68 -9.48
N LYS A 448 34.40 51.88 -8.83
CA LYS A 448 32.92 52.02 -8.95
C LYS A 448 32.43 51.89 -10.42
N SER A 449 33.25 51.33 -11.29
CA SER A 449 32.83 51.06 -12.70
C SER A 449 31.93 49.83 -12.76
N GLU A 450 30.98 49.85 -13.66
CA GLU A 450 30.01 48.79 -13.85
C GLU A 450 29.67 48.57 -15.33
N PHE A 451 29.30 47.30 -15.62
CA PHE A 451 28.81 46.90 -16.92
C PHE A 451 27.59 46.01 -16.73
N SER A 452 26.50 46.29 -17.35
CA SER A 452 25.24 45.59 -17.16
C SER A 452 24.73 44.91 -18.41
N TYR A 453 24.08 43.77 -18.23
CA TYR A 453 23.41 42.98 -19.24
C TYR A 453 22.01 42.58 -18.78
N PHE A 454 21.05 42.69 -19.69
CA PHE A 454 19.66 42.36 -19.40
C PHE A 454 19.24 41.15 -20.20
N LEU A 455 18.80 40.12 -19.53
CA LEU A 455 18.10 39.00 -20.13
C LEU A 455 16.67 39.39 -20.59
N LYS A 456 16.07 38.58 -21.43
CA LYS A 456 14.68 38.78 -21.86
C LYS A 456 13.75 38.93 -20.67
N LYS A 457 12.75 39.82 -20.79
CA LYS A 457 11.74 40.06 -19.74
C LYS A 457 11.05 38.76 -19.32
N GLY A 458 10.91 38.55 -18.00
CA GLY A 458 10.31 37.34 -17.43
C GLY A 458 11.31 36.19 -17.17
N ILE A 459 12.61 36.39 -17.42
CA ILE A 459 13.68 35.50 -16.97
C ILE A 459 14.25 36.10 -15.68
N ILE A 460 14.28 35.29 -14.62
CA ILE A 460 14.81 35.68 -13.30
C ILE A 460 16.09 34.86 -13.05
N ILE A 461 17.16 35.58 -12.70
CA ILE A 461 18.46 34.97 -12.40
C ILE A 461 18.54 34.70 -10.89
N HIS A 462 18.60 33.45 -10.49
CA HIS A 462 18.76 33.08 -9.09
C HIS A 462 20.21 32.96 -8.64
N LYS A 463 21.13 32.52 -9.54
CA LYS A 463 22.54 32.40 -9.23
C LYS A 463 23.39 32.62 -10.49
N ALA A 464 24.49 33.33 -10.32
CA ALA A 464 25.50 33.48 -11.35
C ALA A 464 26.83 32.85 -10.85
N VAL A 465 27.41 31.96 -11.65
CA VAL A 465 28.63 31.21 -11.31
C VAL A 465 29.65 31.40 -12.42
N PRO A 466 30.68 32.20 -12.24
CA PRO A 466 31.77 32.33 -13.19
C PRO A 466 32.63 31.06 -13.23
N LEU A 467 33.01 30.61 -14.42
CA LEU A 467 33.94 29.52 -14.58
C LEU A 467 35.37 30.09 -14.44
N LYS A 468 36.09 29.63 -13.43
CA LYS A 468 37.46 30.11 -13.10
C LYS A 468 38.37 30.05 -14.34
N ASN A 469 39.22 31.10 -14.49
CA ASN A 469 40.17 31.25 -15.58
C ASN A 469 39.54 31.27 -16.97
N THR A 470 38.27 31.66 -17.07
CA THR A 470 37.56 31.86 -18.33
C THR A 470 36.68 33.11 -18.25
N ASN A 471 36.19 33.55 -19.40
CA ASN A 471 35.21 34.63 -19.47
C ASN A 471 33.74 34.15 -19.51
N LEU A 472 33.51 32.92 -19.05
CA LEU A 472 32.18 32.30 -19.04
C LEU A 472 31.50 32.43 -17.71
N VAL A 473 30.22 32.76 -17.73
CA VAL A 473 29.35 32.84 -16.55
C VAL A 473 28.10 31.99 -16.80
N TYR A 474 27.86 31.03 -15.92
CA TYR A 474 26.66 30.19 -15.95
C TYR A 474 25.60 30.77 -15.05
N LEU A 475 24.37 30.87 -15.55
CA LEU A 475 23.24 31.48 -14.89
C LEU A 475 22.17 30.44 -14.58
N ALA A 476 21.85 30.28 -13.29
CA ALA A 476 20.66 29.56 -12.84
C ALA A 476 19.46 30.49 -13.00
N THR A 477 18.46 30.10 -13.78
CA THR A 477 17.28 30.94 -14.01
C THR A 477 15.98 30.16 -13.78
N ASN A 478 14.88 30.89 -13.62
CA ASN A 478 13.53 30.32 -13.55
C ASN A 478 13.11 29.63 -14.86
N LYS A 479 13.89 29.81 -15.95
CA LYS A 479 13.65 29.20 -17.27
C LYS A 479 14.87 28.42 -17.77
N GLY A 480 15.46 27.60 -16.91
CA GLY A 480 16.59 26.74 -17.27
C GLY A 480 17.96 27.34 -17.01
N LEU A 481 18.97 26.66 -17.52
CA LEU A 481 20.40 27.06 -17.41
C LEU A 481 20.81 27.87 -18.61
N ARG A 482 21.63 28.93 -18.40
CA ARG A 482 22.17 29.77 -19.45
C ARG A 482 23.66 29.98 -19.28
N CYS A 483 24.35 30.25 -20.38
CA CYS A 483 25.77 30.59 -20.37
C CYS A 483 26.01 31.90 -21.14
N VAL A 484 26.66 32.84 -20.46
CA VAL A 484 27.02 34.16 -20.99
C VAL A 484 28.54 34.28 -21.05
N ARG A 485 29.06 34.76 -22.17
CA ARG A 485 30.47 35.14 -22.32
C ARG A 485 30.61 36.64 -22.08
N ILE A 486 31.64 37.02 -21.30
CA ILE A 486 32.04 38.42 -21.12
C ILE A 486 33.32 38.63 -21.91
N ASN A 487 33.28 39.54 -22.88
CA ASN A 487 34.45 39.83 -23.72
C ASN A 487 35.42 40.77 -22.97
N SER A 488 36.57 41.08 -23.61
CA SER A 488 37.65 41.94 -23.04
C SER A 488 37.20 43.41 -22.81
N HIS A 489 36.14 43.84 -23.47
CA HIS A 489 35.55 45.18 -23.34
C HIS A 489 34.31 45.17 -22.43
N TYR A 490 34.11 44.06 -21.68
CA TYR A 490 32.96 43.83 -20.81
C TYR A 490 31.61 43.80 -21.56
N GLY A 491 31.63 43.52 -22.86
CA GLY A 491 30.40 43.20 -23.61
C GLY A 491 29.94 41.78 -23.27
N PHE A 492 28.64 41.58 -23.30
CA PHE A 492 28.02 40.30 -22.93
C PHE A 492 27.41 39.62 -24.16
N GLU A 493 27.65 38.30 -24.27
CA GLU A 493 27.12 37.45 -25.32
C GLU A 493 26.52 36.20 -24.72
N GLU A 494 25.23 35.93 -24.92
CA GLU A 494 24.59 34.65 -24.55
C GLU A 494 25.00 33.59 -25.54
N ILE A 495 25.85 32.65 -25.16
CA ILE A 495 26.42 31.63 -26.05
C ILE A 495 25.64 30.31 -26.04
N ALA A 496 24.88 30.01 -24.99
CA ALA A 496 24.08 28.82 -24.88
C ALA A 496 22.97 29.00 -23.88
N SER A 497 21.82 28.37 -24.12
CA SER A 497 20.69 28.28 -23.19
C SER A 497 20.02 26.94 -23.26
N ASP A 498 19.55 26.48 -22.10
CA ASP A 498 18.70 25.29 -21.97
C ASP A 498 17.23 25.70 -22.09
N GLU A 499 16.64 25.49 -23.23
CA GLU A 499 15.21 25.71 -23.45
C GLU A 499 14.36 24.46 -23.25
N GLN A 500 14.99 23.29 -23.16
CA GLN A 500 14.29 21.98 -23.12
C GLN A 500 13.80 21.60 -21.73
N SER A 501 14.55 21.91 -20.66
CA SER A 501 14.20 21.44 -19.30
C SER A 501 12.96 22.12 -18.73
N LYS A 502 12.71 23.38 -19.11
CA LYS A 502 11.68 24.25 -18.51
C LYS A 502 11.66 24.15 -16.98
N CYS A 503 12.85 24.03 -16.37
CA CYS A 503 13.01 23.89 -14.93
C CYS A 503 13.38 25.22 -14.30
N ASP A 504 12.91 25.45 -13.08
CA ASP A 504 13.41 26.53 -12.22
C ASP A 504 14.70 26.04 -11.57
N VAL A 505 15.85 26.56 -12.04
CA VAL A 505 17.19 26.22 -11.56
C VAL A 505 17.56 27.15 -10.41
N ARG A 506 17.83 26.61 -9.23
CA ARG A 506 18.11 27.35 -8.00
C ARG A 506 19.58 27.40 -7.61
N ASP A 507 20.34 26.38 -7.95
CA ASP A 507 21.75 26.28 -7.64
C ASP A 507 22.51 25.58 -8.76
N ILE A 508 23.80 25.89 -8.92
CA ILE A 508 24.70 25.34 -9.93
C ILE A 508 25.99 24.89 -9.27
N LEU A 509 26.43 23.69 -9.62
CA LEU A 509 27.73 23.15 -9.29
C LEU A 509 28.47 22.77 -10.58
N ILE A 510 29.58 23.46 -10.87
CA ILE A 510 30.37 23.23 -12.09
C ILE A 510 31.50 22.25 -11.79
N ARG A 511 31.65 21.23 -12.64
CA ARG A 511 32.73 20.21 -12.60
C ARG A 511 33.51 20.20 -13.92
N PRO A 512 34.46 21.11 -14.12
CA PRO A 512 35.14 21.28 -15.41
C PRO A 512 35.89 20.03 -15.85
N HIS A 513 36.51 19.31 -14.91
CA HIS A 513 37.27 18.07 -15.16
C HIS A 513 36.41 16.88 -15.67
N ARG A 514 35.08 16.96 -15.51
CA ARG A 514 34.13 15.99 -16.02
C ARG A 514 33.30 16.52 -17.20
N ASN A 515 33.52 17.78 -17.56
CA ASN A 515 32.70 18.50 -18.54
C ASN A 515 31.20 18.45 -18.17
N GLU A 516 30.89 18.68 -16.86
CA GLU A 516 29.56 18.57 -16.28
C GLU A 516 29.14 19.81 -15.50
N ILE A 517 27.87 20.13 -15.59
CA ILE A 517 27.18 21.08 -14.71
C ILE A 517 26.05 20.35 -14.02
N TRP A 518 26.07 20.34 -12.71
CA TRP A 518 24.97 19.83 -11.87
C TRP A 518 24.08 20.99 -11.46
N THR A 519 22.78 20.86 -11.59
CA THR A 519 21.79 21.90 -11.25
C THR A 519 20.79 21.40 -10.23
N ALA A 520 20.56 22.20 -9.20
CA ALA A 520 19.46 22.04 -8.26
C ALA A 520 18.21 22.69 -8.82
N THR A 521 17.13 21.93 -8.98
CA THR A 521 15.90 22.42 -9.60
C THR A 521 14.65 22.10 -8.77
N ASN A 522 13.53 22.69 -9.14
CA ASN A 522 12.22 22.36 -8.58
C ASN A 522 11.68 20.98 -9.02
N LYS A 523 12.40 20.28 -9.92
CA LYS A 523 12.04 18.94 -10.44
C LYS A 523 13.10 17.89 -10.16
N GLY A 524 14.07 18.17 -9.27
CA GLY A 524 15.18 17.28 -8.96
C GLY A 524 16.53 17.83 -9.38
N VAL A 525 17.48 16.94 -9.67
CA VAL A 525 18.83 17.26 -10.10
C VAL A 525 19.01 16.95 -11.58
N TYR A 526 19.54 17.90 -12.33
CA TYR A 526 19.87 17.75 -13.75
C TYR A 526 21.37 17.89 -13.95
N ILE A 527 21.93 17.06 -14.83
CA ILE A 527 23.35 17.11 -15.23
C ILE A 527 23.40 17.52 -16.69
N PHE A 528 24.07 18.63 -16.93
CA PHE A 528 24.29 19.17 -18.28
C PHE A 528 25.72 18.98 -18.72
N ASN A 529 25.92 18.93 -20.03
CA ASN A 529 27.22 19.12 -20.61
C ASN A 529 27.67 20.57 -20.43
N LEU A 530 28.91 20.79 -19.98
CA LEU A 530 29.43 22.12 -19.65
C LEU A 530 29.43 23.09 -20.85
N ILE A 531 29.69 22.60 -22.05
CA ILE A 531 29.83 23.42 -23.26
C ILE A 531 28.50 23.59 -23.97
N SER A 532 27.82 22.48 -24.26
CA SER A 532 26.61 22.48 -25.11
C SER A 532 25.32 22.74 -24.34
N LEU A 533 25.33 22.76 -23.03
CA LEU A 533 24.17 22.81 -22.12
C LEU A 533 23.08 21.77 -22.46
N LYS A 534 23.43 20.69 -23.14
CA LYS A 534 22.51 19.57 -23.36
C LYS A 534 22.43 18.69 -22.11
N ILE A 535 21.23 18.23 -21.77
CA ILE A 535 21.01 17.36 -20.64
C ILE A 535 21.68 16.01 -20.90
N ARG A 536 22.56 15.56 -19.98
CA ARG A 536 23.16 14.22 -19.97
C ARG A 536 22.33 13.24 -19.17
N THR A 537 21.93 13.66 -17.97
CA THR A 537 21.21 12.81 -17.02
C THR A 537 20.31 13.68 -16.16
N LYS A 538 19.21 13.09 -15.69
CA LYS A 538 18.32 13.74 -14.72
C LYS A 538 17.94 12.76 -13.62
N PHE A 539 17.86 13.24 -12.38
CA PHE A 539 17.39 12.53 -11.21
C PHE A 539 16.13 13.22 -10.72
N THR A 540 14.97 12.69 -11.08
CA THR A 540 13.68 13.34 -10.88
C THR A 540 12.67 12.46 -10.13
N SER A 541 12.91 11.16 -10.02
CA SER A 541 12.05 10.25 -9.30
C SER A 541 12.36 10.25 -7.80
N GLU A 542 11.39 9.87 -6.97
CA GLU A 542 11.58 9.68 -5.53
C GLU A 542 12.64 8.61 -5.20
N ARG A 543 13.02 7.79 -6.16
CA ARG A 543 14.10 6.80 -6.06
C ARG A 543 15.48 7.38 -6.30
N GLU A 544 15.55 8.60 -6.81
CA GLU A 544 16.80 9.27 -7.24
C GLU A 544 17.09 10.53 -6.44
N VAL A 545 16.07 11.12 -5.83
CA VAL A 545 16.23 12.32 -4.98
C VAL A 545 15.26 12.25 -3.81
N SER A 546 15.69 12.68 -2.62
CA SER A 546 14.87 12.63 -1.39
C SER A 546 13.60 13.50 -1.47
N HIS A 547 13.65 14.55 -2.27
CA HIS A 547 12.52 15.44 -2.57
C HIS A 547 12.78 16.17 -3.88
N HIS A 548 11.75 16.43 -4.68
CA HIS A 548 11.89 17.10 -5.98
C HIS A 548 12.43 18.52 -5.88
N MET A 549 12.11 19.25 -4.81
CA MET A 549 12.69 20.57 -4.56
C MET A 549 14.09 20.42 -4.01
N VAL A 550 15.08 20.57 -4.87
CA VAL A 550 16.50 20.62 -4.52
C VAL A 550 16.93 22.08 -4.38
N VAL A 551 17.59 22.42 -3.27
CA VAL A 551 17.84 23.83 -2.92
C VAL A 551 19.32 24.21 -2.94
N SER A 552 20.23 23.25 -2.80
CA SER A 552 21.68 23.50 -2.89
C SER A 552 22.44 22.25 -3.29
N LEU A 553 23.55 22.43 -3.95
CA LEU A 553 24.49 21.38 -4.36
C LEU A 553 25.90 21.70 -3.90
N ILE A 554 26.63 20.70 -3.39
CA ILE A 554 28.02 20.83 -2.99
C ILE A 554 28.82 19.55 -3.25
N GLU A 555 30.06 19.65 -3.69
CA GLU A 555 30.96 18.52 -3.89
C GLU A 555 31.82 18.34 -2.65
N ASP A 556 31.93 17.12 -2.11
CA ASP A 556 32.87 16.80 -1.02
C ASP A 556 34.29 16.50 -1.54
N ARG A 557 35.25 16.31 -0.61
CA ARG A 557 36.61 15.96 -0.97
C ARG A 557 36.78 14.63 -1.67
N ASN A 558 35.83 13.71 -1.46
CA ASN A 558 35.78 12.40 -2.10
C ASN A 558 35.11 12.43 -3.48
N LYS A 559 34.73 13.63 -3.96
CA LYS A 559 34.08 13.87 -5.23
C LYS A 559 32.61 13.39 -5.28
N ASN A 560 31.99 13.11 -4.12
CA ASN A 560 30.56 12.89 -4.05
C ASN A 560 29.81 14.22 -4.11
N ILE A 561 28.62 14.20 -4.73
CA ILE A 561 27.75 15.36 -4.82
C ILE A 561 26.66 15.25 -3.75
N TRP A 562 26.53 16.29 -2.95
CA TRP A 562 25.52 16.38 -1.92
C TRP A 562 24.48 17.40 -2.35
N ALA A 563 23.21 16.98 -2.32
CA ALA A 563 22.06 17.81 -2.59
C ALA A 563 21.22 17.98 -1.33
N SER A 564 21.01 19.20 -0.90
CA SER A 564 20.05 19.50 0.15
C SER A 564 18.66 19.73 -0.43
N THR A 565 17.62 19.22 0.25
CA THR A 565 16.24 19.20 -0.23
C THR A 565 15.27 19.61 0.89
N TYR A 566 13.99 19.66 0.59
CA TYR A 566 12.93 19.84 1.59
C TYR A 566 12.60 18.55 2.39
N SER A 567 13.35 17.45 2.17
CA SER A 567 13.17 16.20 2.93
C SER A 567 14.50 15.55 3.29
N GLY A 568 15.49 16.35 3.69
CA GLY A 568 16.83 15.88 4.07
C GLY A 568 17.87 16.05 2.98
N LEU A 569 18.92 15.23 3.02
CA LEU A 569 20.03 15.28 2.10
C LEU A 569 20.03 14.08 1.15
N THR A 570 20.46 14.30 -0.08
CA THR A 570 20.77 13.22 -1.03
C THR A 570 22.23 13.29 -1.38
N MET A 571 22.97 12.18 -1.28
CA MET A 571 24.35 12.08 -1.71
C MET A 571 24.44 11.21 -2.96
N TYR A 572 25.07 11.71 -3.99
CA TYR A 572 25.38 10.98 -5.23
C TYR A 572 26.85 10.58 -5.21
N ASN A 573 27.12 9.29 -5.18
CA ASN A 573 28.48 8.79 -5.33
C ASN A 573 28.84 8.71 -6.82
N THR A 574 29.66 9.64 -7.27
CA THR A 574 29.99 9.77 -8.70
C THR A 574 30.92 8.68 -9.22
N ARG A 575 31.51 7.84 -8.36
CA ARG A 575 32.34 6.69 -8.74
C ARG A 575 31.51 5.43 -8.96
N SER A 576 30.58 5.15 -8.02
CA SER A 576 29.77 3.93 -8.08
C SER A 576 28.39 4.13 -8.75
N GLY A 577 27.97 5.38 -8.97
CA GLY A 577 26.62 5.72 -9.41
C GLY A 577 25.54 5.56 -8.32
N ALA A 578 25.93 5.22 -7.09
CA ALA A 578 24.98 4.99 -6.01
C ALA A 578 24.43 6.30 -5.43
N ILE A 579 23.15 6.28 -5.06
CA ILE A 579 22.41 7.41 -4.51
C ILE A 579 21.98 7.11 -3.08
N TYR A 580 22.20 8.03 -2.17
CA TYR A 580 21.94 7.89 -0.75
C TYR A 580 20.99 8.94 -0.24
N PHE A 581 19.98 8.50 0.49
CA PHE A 581 19.05 9.40 1.17
C PHE A 581 19.43 9.47 2.65
N ILE A 582 19.73 10.67 3.10
CA ILE A 582 20.12 10.94 4.49
C ILE A 582 19.05 11.83 5.09
N ASN A 583 18.16 11.24 5.85
CA ASN A 583 17.01 11.90 6.45
C ASN A 583 17.08 11.85 7.99
N LYS A 584 15.96 12.10 8.63
CA LYS A 584 15.83 12.09 10.09
C LYS A 584 16.28 10.76 10.72
N ASN A 585 16.12 9.63 10.03
CA ASN A 585 16.52 8.32 10.51
C ASN A 585 18.06 8.14 10.55
N GLN A 586 18.80 8.91 9.74
CA GLN A 586 20.26 8.93 9.72
C GLN A 586 20.86 10.13 10.47
N GLY A 587 20.04 10.86 11.23
CA GLY A 587 20.49 11.94 12.08
C GLY A 587 20.41 13.34 11.47
N VAL A 588 19.81 13.51 10.31
CA VAL A 588 19.42 14.82 9.80
C VAL A 588 18.20 15.30 10.57
N PHE A 589 18.31 16.44 11.21
CA PHE A 589 17.23 17.01 12.02
C PHE A 589 16.36 17.99 11.22
N ASN A 590 16.98 18.71 10.28
CA ASN A 590 16.25 19.60 9.41
C ASN A 590 15.50 18.82 8.34
N THR A 591 14.20 19.03 8.25
CA THR A 591 13.41 18.55 7.13
C THR A 591 13.47 19.50 5.96
N GLU A 592 13.69 20.80 6.20
CA GLU A 592 13.75 21.83 5.17
C GLU A 592 15.08 22.58 5.24
N PHE A 593 15.86 22.49 4.17
CA PHE A 593 17.06 23.28 3.99
C PHE A 593 16.78 24.53 3.15
N ASN A 594 17.56 25.57 3.35
CA ASN A 594 17.44 26.82 2.62
C ASN A 594 18.23 26.82 1.30
N TYR A 595 17.78 27.66 0.37
CA TYR A 595 18.47 27.88 -0.91
C TYR A 595 19.90 28.34 -0.72
N LYS A 596 20.84 27.74 -1.49
CA LYS A 596 22.29 28.06 -1.50
C LYS A 596 22.96 27.97 -0.14
N SER A 597 22.30 27.42 0.88
CA SER A 597 22.81 27.39 2.25
C SER A 597 23.69 26.15 2.49
N SER A 598 24.74 25.98 1.70
CA SER A 598 25.75 24.94 1.89
C SER A 598 27.16 25.49 1.79
N CYS A 599 28.10 24.87 2.56
CA CYS A 599 29.50 25.24 2.55
C CYS A 599 30.38 24.04 2.85
N ILE A 600 31.52 23.93 2.17
CA ILE A 600 32.59 23.00 2.54
C ILE A 600 33.61 23.71 3.43
N LEU A 601 33.90 23.14 4.59
CA LEU A 601 34.86 23.67 5.54
C LEU A 601 36.27 23.23 5.20
N LYS A 602 37.26 23.97 5.69
CA LYS A 602 38.67 23.64 5.53
C LYS A 602 39.08 22.25 6.03
N ASN A 603 38.37 21.74 7.05
CA ASN A 603 38.57 20.37 7.54
C ASN A 603 37.88 19.29 6.70
N GLY A 604 37.14 19.67 5.66
CA GLY A 604 36.42 18.77 4.77
C GLY A 604 35.00 18.45 5.20
N ASN A 605 34.52 18.95 6.33
CA ASN A 605 33.14 18.82 6.75
C ASN A 605 32.24 19.71 5.87
N LEU A 606 31.02 19.29 5.71
CA LEU A 606 29.97 20.05 5.00
C LEU A 606 29.03 20.68 6.01
N ILE A 607 28.61 21.91 5.73
CA ILE A 607 27.53 22.59 6.50
C ILE A 607 26.34 22.79 5.58
N PHE A 608 25.14 22.53 6.14
CA PHE A 608 23.85 22.80 5.50
C PHE A 608 22.99 23.61 6.46
N GLY A 609 22.48 24.74 5.99
CA GLY A 609 21.64 25.65 6.79
C GLY A 609 20.16 25.43 6.54
N GLY A 610 19.40 25.49 7.63
CA GLY A 610 17.95 25.45 7.65
C GLY A 610 17.36 26.61 8.45
N LEU A 611 16.13 26.48 8.88
CA LEU A 611 15.48 27.42 9.80
C LEU A 611 16.00 27.20 11.23
N ASN A 612 16.53 28.26 11.87
CA ASN A 612 17.02 28.27 13.26
C ASN A 612 18.12 27.27 13.59
N THR A 613 18.61 26.51 12.60
CA THR A 613 19.61 25.47 12.81
C THR A 613 20.52 25.35 11.62
N TYR A 614 21.68 24.74 11.83
CA TYR A 614 22.50 24.23 10.75
C TYR A 614 23.07 22.88 11.14
N GLU A 615 23.39 22.08 10.14
CA GLU A 615 23.94 20.76 10.32
C GLU A 615 25.34 20.66 9.74
N ILE A 616 26.25 20.07 10.50
CA ILE A 616 27.61 19.78 10.07
C ILE A 616 27.68 18.28 9.78
N VAL A 617 27.98 17.93 8.56
CA VAL A 617 28.19 16.56 8.11
C VAL A 617 29.66 16.31 7.95
N SER A 618 30.16 15.20 8.48
CA SER A 618 31.57 14.79 8.40
C SER A 618 31.75 13.61 7.42
N PRO A 619 31.93 13.84 6.12
CA PRO A 619 32.02 12.77 5.12
C PRO A 619 33.17 11.77 5.36
N THR A 620 34.28 12.20 5.98
CA THR A 620 35.45 11.34 6.28
C THR A 620 35.22 10.38 7.42
N THR A 621 34.44 10.76 8.43
CA THR A 621 34.09 9.90 9.57
C THR A 621 33.22 8.72 9.12
N TYR A 622 32.59 8.84 7.98
CA TYR A 622 31.84 7.77 7.36
C TYR A 622 32.70 6.54 6.98
N SER A 623 33.96 6.67 6.70
CA SER A 623 34.83 5.56 6.27
C SER A 623 35.31 4.66 7.42
N GLU A 624 35.21 5.06 8.68
CA GLU A 624 35.72 4.34 9.85
C GLU A 624 34.71 3.35 10.48
N PHE A 625 33.47 3.26 9.96
CA PHE A 625 32.43 2.44 10.56
C PHE A 625 32.47 0.98 10.10
N LYS A 626 32.35 0.07 11.05
CA LYS A 626 32.09 -1.35 10.79
C LYS A 626 30.65 -1.53 10.37
N TYR A 627 30.45 -1.77 9.10
CA TYR A 627 29.15 -2.10 8.50
C TYR A 627 28.87 -3.59 8.56
N THR A 628 27.59 -3.93 8.47
CA THR A 628 27.20 -5.31 8.18
C THR A 628 27.70 -5.66 6.77
N ASN A 629 28.43 -6.76 6.68
CA ASN A 629 29.06 -7.17 5.43
C ASN A 629 28.20 -8.15 4.63
N ASP A 630 26.97 -8.37 5.03
CA ASP A 630 26.07 -9.34 4.37
C ASP A 630 24.60 -8.89 4.44
N PHE A 631 23.81 -9.43 3.54
CA PHE A 631 22.37 -9.24 3.50
C PHE A 631 21.65 -10.56 3.17
N LEU A 632 20.35 -10.60 3.42
CA LEU A 632 19.53 -11.75 3.10
C LEU A 632 18.12 -11.33 2.65
N ILE A 633 17.42 -12.26 2.03
CA ILE A 633 16.00 -12.13 1.77
C ILE A 633 15.25 -12.41 3.08
N SER A 634 14.57 -11.40 3.61
CA SER A 634 13.84 -11.49 4.89
C SER A 634 12.46 -12.12 4.74
N ALA A 635 11.81 -11.88 3.61
CA ALA A 635 10.51 -12.43 3.27
C ALA A 635 10.27 -12.36 1.76
N ILE A 636 9.36 -13.20 1.29
CA ILE A 636 8.79 -13.15 -0.05
C ILE A 636 7.28 -13.06 0.10
N GLU A 637 6.69 -12.07 -0.51
CA GLU A 637 5.25 -11.86 -0.57
C GLU A 637 4.78 -12.11 -2.00
N THR A 638 3.87 -13.05 -2.16
CA THR A 638 3.19 -13.30 -3.44
C THR A 638 1.87 -12.54 -3.42
N ILE A 639 1.69 -11.62 -4.35
CA ILE A 639 0.50 -10.80 -4.51
C ILE A 639 -0.32 -11.42 -5.64
N GLN A 640 -1.55 -11.85 -5.35
CA GLN A 640 -2.52 -12.32 -6.33
C GLN A 640 -3.48 -11.20 -6.72
N ASN A 641 -4.17 -11.34 -7.87
CA ASN A 641 -5.09 -10.31 -8.39
C ASN A 641 -6.24 -9.95 -7.43
N ASP A 642 -6.57 -10.84 -6.48
CA ASP A 642 -7.63 -10.65 -5.47
C ASP A 642 -7.11 -10.09 -4.13
N ASN A 643 -5.96 -9.42 -4.11
CA ASN A 643 -5.33 -8.87 -2.89
C ASN A 643 -4.96 -9.91 -1.80
N GLU A 644 -5.01 -11.19 -2.09
CA GLU A 644 -4.50 -12.21 -1.16
C GLU A 644 -2.96 -12.14 -1.10
N LYS A 645 -2.46 -11.86 0.09
CA LYS A 645 -1.03 -11.75 0.38
C LYS A 645 -0.56 -13.02 1.07
N LEU A 646 0.24 -13.81 0.38
CA LEU A 646 0.85 -15.00 0.96
C LEU A 646 2.32 -14.70 1.29
N PHE A 647 2.65 -14.65 2.57
CA PHE A 647 4.04 -14.52 3.01
C PHE A 647 4.69 -15.90 3.10
N SER A 648 5.72 -16.11 2.29
CA SER A 648 6.57 -17.30 2.39
C SER A 648 7.97 -16.90 2.84
N LYS A 649 8.59 -17.77 3.64
CA LYS A 649 9.98 -17.59 4.00
C LYS A 649 10.86 -18.10 2.87
N TYR A 650 11.90 -17.34 2.52
CA TYR A 650 12.98 -17.82 1.66
C TYR A 650 13.82 -18.86 2.42
N THR A 651 13.91 -20.05 1.90
CA THR A 651 14.90 -21.05 2.31
C THR A 651 16.04 -21.03 1.30
N LYS A 652 17.28 -21.00 1.76
CA LYS A 652 18.48 -20.78 0.94
C LYS A 652 18.61 -21.73 -0.26
N ASP A 653 17.98 -22.90 -0.18
CA ASP A 653 18.08 -23.98 -1.16
C ASP A 653 16.85 -24.13 -2.07
N ALA A 654 15.79 -23.36 -1.87
CA ALA A 654 14.61 -23.44 -2.72
C ALA A 654 14.61 -22.32 -3.78
N PRO A 655 14.40 -22.63 -5.06
CA PRO A 655 14.25 -21.61 -6.09
C PRO A 655 13.03 -20.73 -5.78
N ILE A 656 13.15 -19.46 -6.00
CA ILE A 656 12.03 -18.52 -5.90
C ILE A 656 11.14 -18.75 -7.12
N SER A 657 9.95 -19.30 -6.94
CA SER A 657 9.03 -19.59 -8.04
C SER A 657 7.69 -18.87 -7.87
N PHE A 658 7.15 -18.35 -8.96
CA PHE A 658 5.81 -17.73 -9.00
C PHE A 658 5.17 -17.89 -10.37
N ASN A 659 3.84 -17.76 -10.43
CA ASN A 659 3.07 -17.92 -11.66
C ASN A 659 2.89 -16.56 -12.35
N THR A 660 3.46 -16.41 -13.53
CA THR A 660 3.33 -15.17 -14.32
C THR A 660 1.89 -15.00 -14.82
N GLY A 661 1.43 -13.75 -14.88
CA GLY A 661 0.07 -13.40 -15.33
C GLY A 661 -1.01 -13.41 -14.23
N LYS A 662 -0.75 -14.07 -13.08
CA LYS A 662 -1.66 -14.06 -11.92
C LYS A 662 -1.03 -13.54 -10.64
N GLN A 663 0.29 -13.53 -10.57
CA GLN A 663 1.03 -13.23 -9.36
C GLN A 663 2.14 -12.22 -9.65
N SER A 664 2.29 -11.27 -8.74
CA SER A 664 3.50 -10.45 -8.61
C SER A 664 4.28 -10.89 -7.39
N LEU A 665 5.59 -10.84 -7.49
CA LEU A 665 6.47 -11.26 -6.41
C LEU A 665 7.15 -10.05 -5.78
N LYS A 666 7.01 -9.89 -4.48
CA LYS A 666 7.67 -8.85 -3.71
C LYS A 666 8.70 -9.47 -2.78
N ILE A 667 9.96 -9.13 -2.98
CA ILE A 667 11.10 -9.69 -2.26
C ILE A 667 11.63 -8.64 -1.31
N TYR A 668 11.59 -8.90 0.00
CA TYR A 668 12.07 -8.02 1.05
C TYR A 668 13.52 -8.35 1.40
N LEU A 669 14.37 -7.32 1.46
CA LEU A 669 15.79 -7.45 1.76
C LEU A 669 16.10 -6.86 3.13
N THR A 670 17.03 -7.48 3.86
CA THR A 670 17.55 -6.96 5.13
C THR A 670 19.04 -7.26 5.30
N ASN A 671 19.72 -6.39 6.03
CA ASN A 671 21.06 -6.61 6.53
C ASN A 671 21.13 -6.62 8.07
N PHE A 672 19.96 -6.53 8.76
CA PHE A 672 19.86 -6.39 10.21
C PHE A 672 20.63 -5.23 10.84
N ASP A 673 20.94 -4.22 10.05
CA ASP A 673 21.52 -2.99 10.59
C ASP A 673 20.42 -2.01 10.99
N PHE A 674 19.92 -2.14 12.20
CA PHE A 674 18.87 -1.27 12.74
C PHE A 674 19.35 0.15 13.05
N GLN A 675 20.67 0.35 13.08
CA GLN A 675 21.29 1.65 13.35
C GLN A 675 21.34 2.50 12.09
N TYR A 676 21.79 1.91 10.98
CA TYR A 676 21.99 2.59 9.69
C TYR A 676 21.05 2.09 8.59
N GLY A 677 20.07 1.29 8.92
CA GLY A 677 19.23 0.53 7.98
C GLY A 677 18.89 1.26 6.68
N ASN A 678 18.32 2.45 6.78
CA ASN A 678 17.95 3.25 5.61
C ASN A 678 19.14 3.92 4.87
N GLY A 679 20.36 3.75 5.34
CA GLY A 679 21.58 4.23 4.67
C GLY A 679 22.13 3.25 3.66
N TYR A 680 21.73 1.99 3.69
CA TYR A 680 22.13 0.99 2.70
C TYR A 680 21.26 1.10 1.46
N ILE A 681 21.87 0.90 0.29
CA ILE A 681 21.16 0.85 -0.98
C ILE A 681 21.34 -0.52 -1.57
N PHE A 682 20.21 -1.07 -2.01
CA PHE A 682 20.19 -2.30 -2.76
C PHE A 682 19.88 -2.00 -4.23
N GLN A 683 20.64 -2.63 -5.11
CA GLN A 683 20.39 -2.65 -6.54
C GLN A 683 20.12 -4.08 -6.96
N TYR A 684 19.28 -4.25 -7.96
CA TYR A 684 19.02 -5.56 -8.55
C TYR A 684 19.08 -5.53 -10.07
N SER A 685 19.39 -6.69 -10.64
CA SER A 685 19.41 -6.89 -12.08
C SER A 685 18.95 -8.31 -12.40
N LEU A 686 18.19 -8.49 -13.47
CA LEU A 686 17.77 -9.78 -14.01
C LEU A 686 18.63 -10.25 -15.18
N ASP A 687 19.35 -9.36 -15.83
CA ASP A 687 20.20 -9.60 -17.00
C ASP A 687 21.70 -9.42 -16.73
N GLY A 688 22.05 -8.92 -15.54
CA GLY A 688 23.41 -8.59 -15.14
C GLY A 688 24.00 -7.32 -15.78
N LYS A 689 23.25 -6.66 -16.66
CA LYS A 689 23.67 -5.44 -17.38
C LYS A 689 22.95 -4.21 -16.86
N ASN A 690 21.63 -4.27 -16.79
CA ASN A 690 20.78 -3.18 -16.31
C ASN A 690 20.53 -3.32 -14.81
N TRP A 691 20.92 -2.29 -14.04
CA TRP A 691 20.78 -2.25 -12.59
C TRP A 691 19.74 -1.25 -12.16
N PHE A 692 18.84 -1.68 -11.31
CA PHE A 692 17.74 -0.87 -10.77
C PHE A 692 17.89 -0.74 -9.25
N ASN A 693 17.66 0.46 -8.71
CA ASN A 693 17.59 0.66 -7.27
C ASN A 693 16.33 0.04 -6.70
N THR A 694 16.41 -0.50 -5.48
CA THR A 694 15.23 -0.92 -4.74
C THR A 694 14.44 0.29 -4.24
N ASP A 695 13.19 0.09 -3.84
CA ASP A 695 12.40 1.10 -3.13
C ASP A 695 13.04 1.49 -1.78
N LYS A 696 12.65 2.63 -1.22
CA LYS A 696 13.08 3.14 0.10
C LYS A 696 12.88 2.13 1.23
N LYS A 697 11.96 1.19 1.09
CA LYS A 697 11.68 0.09 2.03
C LYS A 697 12.48 -1.19 1.73
N ASN A 698 13.46 -1.14 0.81
CA ASN A 698 14.33 -2.26 0.44
C ASN A 698 13.59 -3.53 0.03
N TRP A 699 12.62 -3.40 -0.87
CA TRP A 699 11.97 -4.52 -1.52
C TRP A 699 12.10 -4.42 -3.05
N ILE A 700 12.07 -5.57 -3.69
CA ILE A 700 12.09 -5.73 -5.15
C ILE A 700 10.70 -6.22 -5.56
N LEU A 701 10.06 -5.55 -6.51
CA LEU A 701 8.83 -6.00 -7.14
C LEU A 701 9.13 -6.61 -8.50
N LEU A 702 8.84 -7.89 -8.66
CA LEU A 702 8.90 -8.60 -9.93
C LEU A 702 7.46 -8.84 -10.40
N SER A 703 7.04 -8.07 -11.40
CA SER A 703 5.71 -8.16 -12.02
C SER A 703 5.86 -8.26 -13.53
N ASN A 704 4.91 -8.92 -14.17
CA ASN A 704 4.82 -9.03 -15.64
C ASN A 704 6.09 -9.58 -16.32
N LEU A 705 6.84 -10.45 -15.63
CA LEU A 705 7.96 -11.14 -16.26
C LEU A 705 7.44 -12.17 -17.26
N ALA A 706 8.12 -12.33 -18.39
CA ALA A 706 7.91 -13.46 -19.28
C ALA A 706 8.19 -14.77 -18.52
N TYR A 707 7.58 -15.87 -18.92
CA TYR A 707 7.90 -17.15 -18.31
C TYR A 707 9.34 -17.57 -18.68
N GLY A 708 10.04 -18.12 -17.71
CA GLY A 708 11.44 -18.50 -17.88
C GLY A 708 12.19 -18.55 -16.55
N ASN A 709 13.47 -18.88 -16.63
CA ASN A 709 14.38 -18.86 -15.48
C ASN A 709 15.27 -17.63 -15.55
N TYR A 710 15.30 -16.87 -14.47
CA TYR A 710 16.06 -15.64 -14.34
C TYR A 710 17.11 -15.77 -13.26
N LEU A 711 18.25 -15.12 -13.44
CA LEU A 711 19.27 -14.97 -12.42
C LEU A 711 19.16 -13.57 -11.82
N LEU A 712 18.41 -13.44 -10.72
CA LEU A 712 18.29 -12.21 -9.97
C LEU A 712 19.60 -11.94 -9.23
N LYS A 713 20.36 -10.96 -9.68
CA LYS A 713 21.54 -10.45 -9.00
C LYS A 713 21.18 -9.27 -8.13
N ILE A 714 21.66 -9.25 -6.90
CA ILE A 714 21.39 -8.19 -5.93
C ILE A 714 22.72 -7.69 -5.37
N ARG A 715 22.92 -6.38 -5.40
CA ARG A 715 24.06 -5.68 -4.83
C ARG A 715 23.63 -4.88 -3.61
N MET A 716 24.45 -4.90 -2.56
CA MET A 716 24.29 -4.05 -1.41
C MET A 716 25.44 -3.07 -1.36
N TYR A 717 25.14 -1.80 -1.28
CA TYR A 717 26.08 -0.72 -1.04
C TYR A 717 25.92 -0.20 0.37
N ASN A 718 27.03 0.10 1.03
CA ASN A 718 27.01 0.78 2.33
C ASN A 718 26.57 2.24 2.18
N PRO A 719 26.30 2.98 3.28
CA PRO A 719 25.95 4.39 3.24
C PRO A 719 26.94 5.32 2.52
N PHE A 720 28.09 4.83 2.07
CA PHE A 720 29.17 5.58 1.40
C PHE A 720 29.41 5.16 -0.05
N GLY A 721 28.54 4.32 -0.61
CA GLY A 721 28.62 3.91 -1.99
C GLY A 721 29.65 2.86 -2.31
N GLN A 722 30.23 2.23 -1.31
CA GLN A 722 31.08 1.10 -1.54
C GLN A 722 30.23 -0.16 -1.69
N LEU A 723 30.50 -0.94 -2.73
CA LEU A 723 29.89 -2.26 -2.88
C LEU A 723 30.36 -3.16 -1.74
N VAL A 724 29.42 -3.61 -0.92
CA VAL A 724 29.69 -4.48 0.22
C VAL A 724 29.57 -5.95 -0.18
N LYS A 725 28.50 -6.29 -0.89
CA LYS A 725 28.18 -7.66 -1.24
C LYS A 725 27.32 -7.74 -2.50
N GLU A 726 27.58 -8.76 -3.32
CA GLU A 726 26.71 -9.19 -4.42
C GLU A 726 26.28 -10.63 -4.19
N LYS A 727 25.00 -10.94 -4.41
CA LYS A 727 24.43 -12.28 -4.36
C LYS A 727 23.55 -12.52 -5.57
N SER A 728 23.49 -13.80 -5.98
CA SER A 728 22.63 -14.24 -7.06
C SER A 728 21.58 -15.23 -6.56
N TYR A 729 20.37 -15.14 -7.07
CA TYR A 729 19.23 -15.99 -6.72
C TYR A 729 18.55 -16.48 -7.98
N HIS A 730 18.19 -17.76 -8.02
CA HIS A 730 17.42 -18.31 -9.13
C HIS A 730 15.93 -17.99 -8.92
N VAL A 731 15.33 -17.33 -9.91
CA VAL A 731 13.92 -16.99 -9.96
C VAL A 731 13.29 -17.71 -11.15
N SER A 732 12.32 -18.55 -10.88
CA SER A 732 11.59 -19.31 -11.90
C SER A 732 10.18 -18.71 -12.06
N ALA A 733 9.97 -18.04 -13.16
CA ALA A 733 8.67 -17.53 -13.57
C ALA A 733 7.93 -18.63 -14.34
N THR A 734 6.98 -19.32 -13.69
CA THR A 734 6.28 -20.45 -14.28
C THR A 734 5.20 -19.99 -15.24
N ALA A 735 5.11 -20.65 -16.39
CA ALA A 735 4.08 -20.36 -17.38
C ALA A 735 2.67 -20.64 -16.81
N PRO A 736 1.69 -19.79 -17.10
CA PRO A 736 0.29 -20.07 -16.82
C PRO A 736 -0.13 -21.40 -17.43
N PHE A 737 -1.11 -22.08 -16.80
CA PHE A 737 -1.55 -23.41 -17.23
C PHE A 737 -1.96 -23.46 -18.70
N TYR A 738 -2.51 -22.37 -19.25
CA TYR A 738 -2.98 -22.27 -20.64
C TYR A 738 -1.85 -22.16 -21.70
N ILE A 739 -0.60 -21.96 -21.27
CA ILE A 739 0.57 -21.95 -22.17
C ILE A 739 1.29 -23.31 -22.15
N LYS A 740 1.00 -24.17 -21.17
CA LYS A 740 1.61 -25.49 -21.06
C LYS A 740 1.11 -26.43 -22.15
N THR A 741 2.00 -27.25 -22.70
CA THR A 741 1.68 -28.24 -23.76
C THR A 741 0.49 -29.13 -23.40
N ALA A 742 0.38 -29.51 -22.13
CA ALA A 742 -0.76 -30.28 -21.62
C ALA A 742 -2.11 -29.61 -21.82
N PHE A 743 -2.18 -28.27 -21.78
CA PHE A 743 -3.42 -27.54 -22.02
C PHE A 743 -3.86 -27.60 -23.49
N TYR A 744 -2.91 -27.49 -24.42
CA TYR A 744 -3.21 -27.64 -25.86
C TYR A 744 -3.63 -29.06 -26.19
N VAL A 745 -2.97 -30.08 -25.59
CA VAL A 745 -3.39 -31.49 -25.73
C VAL A 745 -4.83 -31.65 -25.22
N LEU A 746 -5.16 -31.06 -24.05
CA LEU A 746 -6.53 -31.12 -23.51
C LEU A 746 -7.54 -30.45 -24.46
N ILE A 747 -7.20 -29.30 -25.04
CA ILE A 747 -8.07 -28.63 -26.02
C ILE A 747 -8.29 -29.51 -27.25
N ILE A 748 -7.21 -30.12 -27.76
CA ILE A 748 -7.32 -31.05 -28.92
C ILE A 748 -8.24 -32.21 -28.58
N ILE A 749 -8.08 -32.83 -27.41
CA ILE A 749 -8.95 -33.92 -26.95
C ILE A 749 -10.40 -33.46 -26.87
N LEU A 750 -10.66 -32.26 -26.29
CA LEU A 750 -12.00 -31.70 -26.21
C LEU A 750 -12.61 -31.42 -27.61
N LEU A 751 -11.79 -30.90 -28.53
CA LEU A 751 -12.25 -30.65 -29.90
C LEU A 751 -12.58 -31.95 -30.63
N LEU A 752 -11.75 -33.03 -30.44
CA LEU A 752 -12.03 -34.35 -30.98
C LEU A 752 -13.31 -34.95 -30.38
N LEU A 753 -13.48 -34.81 -29.07
CA LEU A 753 -14.68 -35.25 -28.37
C LEU A 753 -15.93 -34.51 -28.87
N PHE A 754 -15.82 -33.19 -29.02
CA PHE A 754 -16.90 -32.35 -29.54
C PHE A 754 -17.22 -32.72 -31.00
N GLY A 755 -16.20 -32.93 -31.81
CA GLY A 755 -16.34 -33.40 -33.20
C GLY A 755 -17.05 -34.74 -33.29
N THR A 756 -16.67 -35.71 -32.45
CA THR A 756 -17.34 -37.01 -32.41
C THR A 756 -18.81 -36.91 -31.94
N LEU A 757 -19.08 -36.11 -30.90
CA LEU A 757 -20.43 -35.85 -30.47
C LEU A 757 -21.28 -35.16 -31.55
N PHE A 758 -20.67 -34.19 -32.27
CA PHE A 758 -21.34 -33.51 -33.38
C PHE A 758 -21.67 -34.47 -34.52
N ILE A 759 -20.74 -35.38 -34.90
CA ILE A 759 -20.97 -36.43 -35.90
C ILE A 759 -22.09 -37.35 -35.44
N LEU A 760 -22.08 -37.82 -34.19
CA LEU A 760 -23.14 -38.65 -33.64
C LEU A 760 -24.51 -37.93 -33.66
N PHE A 761 -24.55 -36.67 -33.29
CA PHE A 761 -25.74 -35.85 -33.35
C PHE A 761 -26.24 -35.65 -34.79
N TYR A 762 -25.34 -35.41 -35.75
CA TYR A 762 -25.64 -35.26 -37.15
C TYR A 762 -26.20 -36.56 -37.72
N LEU A 763 -25.56 -37.72 -37.42
CA LEU A 763 -26.08 -39.06 -37.84
C LEU A 763 -27.45 -39.36 -37.22
N ARG A 764 -27.68 -38.96 -35.97
CA ARG A 764 -28.99 -39.11 -35.32
C ARG A 764 -30.04 -38.21 -35.99
N SER A 765 -29.66 -36.99 -36.36
CA SER A 765 -30.54 -36.07 -37.10
C SER A 765 -30.95 -36.64 -38.47
N ILE A 766 -30.02 -37.25 -39.20
CA ILE A 766 -30.29 -37.94 -40.49
C ILE A 766 -31.26 -39.11 -40.27
N ARG A 767 -31.03 -39.95 -39.24
CA ARG A 767 -31.94 -41.08 -38.92
C ARG A 767 -33.35 -40.62 -38.60
N ILE A 768 -33.52 -39.53 -37.85
CA ILE A 768 -34.82 -38.94 -37.53
C ILE A 768 -35.50 -38.44 -38.80
N LYS A 769 -34.76 -37.73 -39.66
CA LYS A 769 -35.29 -37.22 -40.95
C LYS A 769 -35.76 -38.37 -41.88
N THR A 770 -34.98 -39.45 -41.93
CA THR A 770 -35.36 -40.60 -42.79
C THR A 770 -36.57 -41.38 -42.21
N ALA A 771 -36.64 -41.53 -40.87
CA ALA A 771 -37.77 -42.12 -40.20
C ALA A 771 -39.06 -41.31 -40.41
N THR A 772 -38.94 -39.97 -40.32
CA THR A 772 -40.08 -39.07 -40.55
C THR A 772 -40.59 -39.16 -41.99
N LYS A 773 -39.67 -39.23 -43.00
CA LYS A 773 -40.10 -39.43 -44.42
C LYS A 773 -40.77 -40.78 -44.63
N SER A 774 -40.27 -41.82 -43.98
CA SER A 774 -40.90 -43.17 -44.09
C SER A 774 -42.30 -43.19 -43.46
N ASN A 775 -42.51 -42.56 -42.32
CA ASN A 775 -43.82 -42.50 -41.69
C ASN A 775 -44.82 -41.69 -42.53
N ILE A 776 -44.39 -40.57 -43.13
CA ILE A 776 -45.24 -39.78 -44.03
C ILE A 776 -45.63 -40.58 -45.26
N ALA A 777 -44.69 -41.35 -45.83
CA ALA A 777 -44.99 -42.21 -46.96
C ALA A 777 -45.98 -43.32 -46.61
N MET A 778 -45.89 -43.86 -45.40
CA MET A 778 -46.79 -44.87 -44.90
C MET A 778 -48.20 -44.32 -44.68
N ASP A 779 -48.33 -43.15 -44.01
CA ASP A 779 -49.63 -42.46 -43.79
C ASP A 779 -50.29 -42.10 -45.12
N LEU A 780 -49.58 -41.72 -46.14
CA LEU A 780 -50.03 -41.41 -47.49
C LEU A 780 -50.53 -42.66 -48.20
N HIS A 781 -49.83 -43.76 -48.06
CA HIS A 781 -50.22 -45.06 -48.65
C HIS A 781 -51.45 -45.57 -48.00
N ASP A 782 -51.60 -45.52 -46.69
CA ASP A 782 -52.73 -46.07 -45.93
C ASP A 782 -54.06 -45.28 -46.15
N GLU A 783 -53.99 -43.98 -46.14
CA GLU A 783 -55.13 -43.07 -46.23
C GLU A 783 -55.58 -42.88 -47.72
N SER A 784 -54.66 -42.49 -48.57
CA SER A 784 -54.95 -42.21 -49.98
C SER A 784 -54.97 -43.47 -50.81
N GLY A 785 -54.14 -44.46 -50.47
CA GLY A 785 -54.11 -45.74 -51.19
C GLY A 785 -55.37 -46.56 -51.02
N THR A 786 -55.99 -46.50 -49.85
CA THR A 786 -57.30 -47.23 -49.58
C THR A 786 -58.41 -46.62 -50.34
N ILE A 787 -58.52 -45.28 -50.42
CA ILE A 787 -59.51 -44.57 -51.19
C ILE A 787 -59.34 -44.82 -52.69
N LEU A 788 -58.13 -44.71 -53.20
CA LEU A 788 -57.80 -44.95 -54.60
C LEU A 788 -58.01 -46.40 -55.03
N THR A 789 -57.78 -47.37 -54.14
CA THR A 789 -58.03 -48.78 -54.41
C THR A 789 -59.53 -49.03 -54.50
N ARG A 790 -60.33 -48.45 -53.58
CA ARG A 790 -61.74 -48.48 -53.65
C ARG A 790 -62.33 -47.88 -54.94
N LEU A 791 -61.79 -46.77 -55.34
CA LEU A 791 -62.15 -46.07 -56.55
C LEU A 791 -61.75 -46.85 -57.79
N LEU A 792 -60.64 -47.55 -57.77
CA LEU A 792 -60.15 -48.40 -58.83
C LEU A 792 -61.03 -49.69 -59.00
N ILE A 793 -61.54 -50.23 -57.87
CA ILE A 793 -62.44 -51.33 -57.88
C ILE A 793 -63.83 -50.91 -58.44
N LEU A 794 -64.34 -49.75 -58.06
CA LEU A 794 -65.56 -49.18 -58.59
C LEU A 794 -65.45 -48.87 -60.09
N SER A 795 -64.32 -48.34 -60.59
CA SER A 795 -64.10 -47.99 -62.00
C SER A 795 -64.02 -49.16 -62.97
N LYS A 796 -63.85 -50.39 -62.45
CA LYS A 796 -63.86 -51.66 -63.25
C LYS A 796 -65.19 -52.21 -63.53
N LYS A 797 -66.33 -51.62 -63.09
CA LYS A 797 -67.69 -52.02 -63.42
C LYS A 797 -68.08 -51.49 -64.85
N GLU A 798 -68.69 -52.40 -65.68
CA GLU A 798 -69.06 -52.05 -67.06
C GLU A 798 -70.34 -51.14 -67.15
N LYS A 799 -71.14 -51.02 -66.10
CA LYS A 799 -72.31 -50.10 -66.04
C LYS A 799 -72.38 -49.46 -64.70
N PHE A 800 -72.39 -48.12 -64.63
CA PHE A 800 -72.58 -47.31 -63.45
C PHE A 800 -73.97 -46.86 -63.21
N GLU A 801 -74.55 -47.15 -61.98
CA GLU A 801 -75.70 -46.48 -61.51
C GLU A 801 -75.38 -45.02 -61.09
N ILE A 802 -76.33 -44.12 -61.10
CA ILE A 802 -76.21 -42.70 -60.83
C ILE A 802 -75.49 -42.48 -59.42
N LYS A 803 -75.89 -43.35 -58.46
CA LYS A 803 -75.38 -43.35 -57.09
C LYS A 803 -73.87 -43.78 -57.00
N GLU A 804 -73.48 -44.70 -57.87
CA GLU A 804 -72.07 -45.15 -57.90
C GLU A 804 -71.18 -44.14 -58.60
N LYS A 805 -71.68 -43.35 -59.58
CA LYS A 805 -70.95 -42.27 -60.22
C LYS A 805 -70.69 -41.07 -59.25
N GLU A 806 -71.73 -40.79 -58.44
CA GLU A 806 -71.55 -39.78 -57.35
C GLU A 806 -70.52 -40.27 -56.33
N MET A 807 -70.52 -41.51 -55.91
CA MET A 807 -69.53 -42.07 -54.99
C MET A 807 -68.15 -42.08 -55.54
N LEU A 808 -68.04 -42.28 -56.89
CA LEU A 808 -66.71 -42.20 -57.54
C LEU A 808 -66.18 -40.76 -57.60
N GLN A 809 -67.00 -39.81 -57.94
CA GLN A 809 -66.68 -38.40 -57.99
C GLN A 809 -66.34 -37.83 -56.61
N ASN A 810 -67.12 -38.16 -55.60
CA ASN A 810 -66.88 -37.75 -54.25
C ASN A 810 -65.59 -38.35 -53.65
N GLY A 811 -65.36 -39.64 -53.89
CA GLY A 811 -64.09 -40.29 -53.47
C GLY A 811 -62.84 -39.76 -54.18
N LEU A 812 -62.99 -39.39 -55.45
CA LEU A 812 -61.87 -38.79 -56.19
C LEU A 812 -61.56 -37.34 -55.65
N LYS A 813 -62.57 -36.57 -55.34
CA LYS A 813 -62.52 -35.31 -54.71
C LYS A 813 -61.79 -35.42 -53.32
N GLU A 814 -62.20 -36.40 -52.51
CA GLU A 814 -61.68 -36.69 -51.19
C GLU A 814 -60.21 -37.15 -51.23
N ALA A 815 -59.87 -38.02 -52.19
CA ALA A 815 -58.49 -38.41 -52.43
C ALA A 815 -57.55 -37.27 -52.86
N LEU A 816 -58.06 -36.43 -53.81
CA LEU A 816 -57.39 -35.28 -54.30
C LEU A 816 -57.15 -34.20 -53.19
N TYR A 817 -58.17 -34.05 -52.36
CA TYR A 817 -58.16 -33.15 -51.25
C TYR A 817 -57.16 -33.62 -50.17
N SER A 818 -57.14 -34.88 -49.79
CA SER A 818 -56.20 -35.49 -48.87
C SER A 818 -54.79 -35.33 -49.39
N LEU A 819 -54.48 -35.62 -50.66
CA LEU A 819 -53.19 -35.44 -51.28
C LEU A 819 -52.70 -33.95 -51.25
N ARG A 820 -53.58 -33.01 -51.59
CA ARG A 820 -53.28 -31.57 -51.53
C ARG A 820 -52.94 -31.15 -50.10
N THR A 821 -53.69 -31.52 -49.13
CA THR A 821 -53.45 -31.18 -47.72
C THR A 821 -52.16 -31.74 -47.21
N TYR A 822 -51.69 -32.90 -47.68
CA TYR A 822 -50.41 -33.49 -47.36
C TYR A 822 -49.27 -32.74 -48.05
N ILE A 823 -49.36 -32.33 -49.30
CA ILE A 823 -48.37 -31.58 -50.04
C ILE A 823 -48.18 -30.19 -49.41
N ASP A 824 -49.25 -29.55 -49.02
CA ASP A 824 -49.17 -28.24 -48.35
C ASP A 824 -48.49 -28.33 -46.97
N SER A 825 -48.69 -29.41 -46.23
CA SER A 825 -48.05 -29.64 -44.94
C SER A 825 -46.53 -29.89 -45.03
N ILE A 826 -46.03 -30.35 -46.18
CA ILE A 826 -44.63 -30.64 -46.44
C ILE A 826 -43.92 -29.42 -47.09
N SER A 827 -44.69 -28.55 -47.72
CA SER A 827 -44.15 -27.33 -48.34
C SER A 827 -43.62 -26.38 -47.24
N ARG A 828 -42.37 -25.91 -47.35
CA ARG A 828 -41.65 -25.08 -46.38
C ARG A 828 -42.17 -23.62 -46.25
N LYS A 829 -43.46 -23.36 -46.52
CA LYS A 829 -44.04 -22.04 -46.24
C LYS A 829 -44.25 -21.87 -44.75
N LYS A 830 -43.79 -20.75 -44.18
CA LYS A 830 -44.20 -20.33 -42.83
C LYS A 830 -45.71 -20.07 -42.89
N HIS A 831 -46.52 -20.86 -42.22
CA HIS A 831 -47.94 -20.63 -42.07
C HIS A 831 -48.13 -19.64 -40.90
N THR A 832 -48.92 -18.60 -41.15
CA THR A 832 -49.27 -17.64 -40.08
C THR A 832 -50.72 -17.81 -39.66
N TRP A 833 -51.11 -17.19 -38.55
CA TRP A 833 -52.50 -17.17 -38.12
C TRP A 833 -53.40 -16.48 -39.14
N ILE A 834 -52.93 -15.39 -39.75
CA ILE A 834 -53.67 -14.65 -40.78
C ILE A 834 -53.95 -15.57 -41.99
N ASP A 835 -52.90 -16.28 -42.47
CA ASP A 835 -53.07 -17.23 -43.58
C ASP A 835 -54.15 -18.28 -43.28
N LEU A 836 -54.17 -18.81 -42.01
CA LEU A 836 -55.13 -19.80 -41.60
C LEU A 836 -56.52 -19.18 -41.48
N SER A 837 -56.70 -18.03 -40.90
CA SER A 837 -57.99 -17.35 -40.70
C SER A 837 -58.65 -17.00 -42.00
N ASP A 838 -57.91 -16.53 -42.96
CA ASP A 838 -58.37 -16.18 -44.30
C ASP A 838 -58.92 -17.43 -45.07
N GLU A 839 -58.13 -18.52 -45.03
CA GLU A 839 -58.52 -19.80 -45.60
C GLU A 839 -59.76 -20.39 -44.93
N LEU A 840 -59.91 -20.24 -43.62
CA LEU A 840 -61.06 -20.69 -42.86
C LEU A 840 -62.25 -19.86 -43.20
N GLN A 841 -62.15 -18.55 -43.31
CA GLN A 841 -63.23 -17.65 -43.65
C GLN A 841 -63.74 -17.90 -45.07
N GLU A 842 -62.82 -18.04 -46.03
CA GLU A 842 -63.20 -18.39 -47.42
C GLU A 842 -63.97 -19.73 -47.49
N PHE A 843 -63.47 -20.77 -46.84
CA PHE A 843 -64.07 -22.08 -46.81
C PHE A 843 -65.48 -22.06 -46.18
N VAL A 844 -65.63 -21.42 -45.02
CA VAL A 844 -66.87 -21.39 -44.27
C VAL A 844 -67.93 -20.62 -45.07
N ASN A 845 -67.56 -19.45 -45.59
CA ASN A 845 -68.45 -18.64 -46.39
C ASN A 845 -68.96 -19.40 -47.69
N ALA A 846 -68.01 -20.02 -48.38
CA ALA A 846 -68.35 -20.79 -49.59
C ALA A 846 -69.25 -21.99 -49.26
N SER A 847 -68.89 -22.75 -48.25
CA SER A 847 -69.67 -23.98 -47.88
C SER A 847 -71.10 -23.68 -47.34
N CYS A 848 -71.19 -22.64 -46.52
CA CYS A 848 -72.51 -22.26 -45.96
C CYS A 848 -73.39 -21.53 -46.96
N SER A 849 -72.80 -20.72 -47.84
CA SER A 849 -73.55 -20.09 -48.97
C SER A 849 -74.17 -21.14 -49.90
N GLU A 850 -73.42 -22.20 -50.23
CA GLU A 850 -73.92 -23.32 -51.06
C GLU A 850 -75.00 -24.07 -50.37
N ALA A 851 -75.06 -24.11 -49.03
CA ALA A 851 -76.06 -24.75 -48.18
C ALA A 851 -77.20 -23.81 -47.74
N ALA A 852 -77.21 -22.56 -48.18
CA ALA A 852 -78.16 -21.50 -47.79
C ALA A 852 -78.20 -21.25 -46.24
N ILE A 853 -77.10 -21.34 -45.56
CA ILE A 853 -76.92 -21.09 -44.14
C ILE A 853 -76.31 -19.74 -43.93
N ALA A 854 -76.89 -18.87 -43.07
CA ALA A 854 -76.37 -17.61 -42.70
C ALA A 854 -75.12 -17.79 -41.77
N VAL A 855 -74.06 -16.97 -41.96
CA VAL A 855 -72.83 -17.13 -41.24
C VAL A 855 -72.41 -15.83 -40.52
N ASP A 856 -72.20 -15.90 -39.21
CA ASP A 856 -71.46 -14.86 -38.46
C ASP A 856 -70.07 -15.32 -38.19
N PHE A 857 -69.08 -14.60 -38.76
CA PHE A 857 -67.72 -14.98 -38.67
C PHE A 857 -66.87 -13.81 -37.98
N ASN A 858 -66.41 -14.04 -36.78
CA ASN A 858 -65.75 -13.06 -35.98
C ASN A 858 -64.31 -13.52 -35.60
N ILE A 859 -63.28 -12.70 -35.89
CA ILE A 859 -61.86 -12.98 -35.60
C ILE A 859 -61.30 -11.84 -34.79
N GLN A 860 -60.73 -12.20 -33.65
CA GLN A 860 -59.93 -11.29 -32.79
C GLN A 860 -58.58 -11.90 -32.50
N TYR A 861 -57.51 -11.12 -32.67
CA TYR A 861 -56.17 -11.55 -32.34
C TYR A 861 -55.30 -10.35 -31.87
N ASP A 862 -54.33 -10.61 -30.98
CA ASP A 862 -53.37 -9.61 -30.45
C ASP A 862 -52.20 -9.38 -31.40
N LYS A 863 -51.73 -10.41 -32.09
CA LYS A 863 -50.73 -10.32 -33.16
C LYS A 863 -50.76 -11.56 -34.05
N ASP A 864 -50.12 -11.47 -35.22
CA ASP A 864 -49.94 -12.60 -36.14
C ASP A 864 -48.91 -13.59 -35.60
N TYR A 865 -49.31 -14.81 -35.29
CA TYR A 865 -48.44 -15.88 -34.78
C TYR A 865 -48.07 -16.85 -35.91
N SER A 866 -46.79 -17.26 -35.95
CA SER A 866 -46.37 -18.32 -36.85
C SER A 866 -46.80 -19.69 -36.33
N LEU A 867 -47.54 -20.44 -37.12
CA LEU A 867 -48.08 -21.74 -36.81
C LEU A 867 -47.15 -22.85 -37.31
N LYS A 868 -47.01 -23.92 -36.54
CA LYS A 868 -46.39 -25.15 -37.04
C LYS A 868 -47.29 -25.76 -38.10
N GLY A 869 -46.72 -26.29 -39.16
CA GLY A 869 -47.52 -26.87 -40.23
C GLY A 869 -48.53 -27.97 -39.82
N GLU A 870 -48.15 -28.75 -38.77
CA GLU A 870 -49.04 -29.75 -38.18
C GLU A 870 -50.23 -29.11 -37.47
N LEU A 871 -50.00 -28.07 -36.68
CA LEU A 871 -51.04 -27.35 -35.96
C LEU A 871 -51.96 -26.61 -36.94
N PHE A 872 -51.41 -25.95 -37.95
CA PHE A 872 -52.15 -25.30 -39.03
C PHE A 872 -53.12 -26.26 -39.67
N ARG A 873 -52.65 -27.43 -40.12
CA ARG A 873 -53.41 -28.48 -40.70
C ARG A 873 -54.53 -29.01 -39.76
N ASP A 874 -54.14 -29.24 -38.51
CA ASP A 874 -55.06 -29.82 -37.54
C ASP A 874 -56.23 -28.89 -37.21
N ILE A 875 -55.99 -27.58 -37.08
CA ILE A 875 -57.02 -26.57 -36.89
C ILE A 875 -57.91 -26.50 -38.13
N LYS A 876 -57.31 -26.38 -39.30
CA LYS A 876 -58.04 -26.33 -40.60
C LYS A 876 -58.96 -27.50 -40.77
N LEU A 877 -58.50 -28.73 -40.61
CA LEU A 877 -59.27 -29.94 -40.77
C LEU A 877 -60.31 -30.07 -39.67
N THR A 878 -60.11 -29.60 -38.48
CA THR A 878 -61.09 -29.62 -37.40
C THR A 878 -62.25 -28.69 -37.68
N ILE A 879 -61.98 -27.48 -38.12
CA ILE A 879 -63.05 -26.53 -38.49
C ILE A 879 -63.83 -27.04 -39.71
N TYR A 880 -63.15 -27.53 -40.73
CA TYR A 880 -63.80 -28.13 -41.90
C TYR A 880 -64.77 -29.28 -41.55
N GLU A 881 -64.30 -30.17 -40.65
CA GLU A 881 -65.13 -31.27 -40.17
C GLU A 881 -66.33 -30.78 -39.39
N ILE A 882 -66.21 -29.80 -38.52
CA ILE A 882 -67.30 -29.27 -37.73
C ILE A 882 -68.32 -28.59 -38.64
N VAL A 883 -67.88 -27.70 -39.50
CA VAL A 883 -68.78 -26.96 -40.44
C VAL A 883 -69.46 -27.94 -41.39
N THR A 884 -68.75 -28.94 -41.89
CA THR A 884 -69.38 -29.99 -42.76
C THR A 884 -70.40 -30.79 -42.00
N ASN A 885 -70.13 -31.11 -40.70
CA ASN A 885 -71.12 -31.83 -39.88
C ASN A 885 -72.40 -31.01 -39.58
N THR A 886 -72.20 -29.69 -39.32
CA THR A 886 -73.32 -28.77 -39.17
C THR A 886 -74.20 -28.72 -40.45
N ILE A 887 -73.60 -28.56 -41.63
CA ILE A 887 -74.28 -28.55 -42.90
C ILE A 887 -75.06 -29.89 -43.17
N LYS A 888 -74.46 -31.04 -42.89
CA LYS A 888 -74.99 -32.33 -43.19
C LYS A 888 -76.06 -32.81 -42.19
N HIS A 889 -75.86 -32.43 -40.90
CA HIS A 889 -76.60 -33.10 -39.80
C HIS A 889 -77.51 -32.21 -38.94
N ALA A 890 -77.09 -30.88 -38.76
CA ALA A 890 -77.74 -30.05 -37.81
C ALA A 890 -79.07 -29.39 -38.27
N LYS A 891 -79.39 -29.40 -39.59
CA LYS A 891 -80.56 -28.70 -40.17
C LYS A 891 -80.62 -27.23 -39.72
N ALA A 892 -79.42 -26.60 -39.51
CA ALA A 892 -79.33 -25.26 -39.11
C ALA A 892 -79.48 -24.29 -40.28
N ASP A 893 -80.09 -23.14 -40.06
CA ASP A 893 -80.13 -22.02 -41.02
C ASP A 893 -79.13 -20.88 -40.66
N HIS A 894 -78.49 -20.97 -39.49
CA HIS A 894 -77.48 -19.99 -39.00
C HIS A 894 -76.35 -20.70 -38.26
N ILE A 895 -75.13 -20.29 -38.50
CA ILE A 895 -73.85 -20.69 -37.79
C ILE A 895 -73.06 -19.50 -37.44
N SER A 896 -72.59 -19.44 -36.18
CA SER A 896 -71.67 -18.41 -35.67
C SER A 896 -70.33 -19.02 -35.32
N LEU A 897 -69.25 -18.46 -35.89
CA LEU A 897 -67.88 -18.85 -35.57
C LEU A 897 -67.14 -17.66 -35.00
N SER A 898 -66.54 -17.81 -33.85
CA SER A 898 -65.71 -16.79 -33.25
C SER A 898 -64.31 -17.37 -32.87
N PHE A 899 -63.30 -16.65 -33.26
CA PHE A 899 -61.87 -16.98 -33.00
C PHE A 899 -61.29 -15.86 -32.21
N ASN A 900 -60.73 -16.18 -31.04
CA ASN A 900 -60.02 -15.22 -30.18
C ASN A 900 -58.63 -15.74 -29.87
N LEU A 901 -57.63 -15.10 -30.42
CA LEU A 901 -56.23 -15.47 -30.24
C LEU A 901 -55.48 -14.40 -29.41
N ARG A 902 -55.18 -14.74 -28.15
CA ARG A 902 -54.43 -13.89 -27.21
C ARG A 902 -53.39 -14.66 -26.45
N ASN A 903 -52.20 -14.07 -26.28
CA ASN A 903 -51.11 -14.66 -25.48
C ASN A 903 -50.79 -16.11 -25.90
N LYS A 904 -50.80 -16.43 -27.19
CA LYS A 904 -50.57 -17.77 -27.75
C LYS A 904 -51.62 -18.80 -27.33
N ASN A 905 -52.78 -18.39 -26.97
CA ASN A 905 -53.90 -19.27 -26.72
C ASN A 905 -55.01 -18.91 -27.68
N LEU A 906 -55.44 -19.91 -28.50
CA LEU A 906 -56.50 -19.77 -29.46
C LEU A 906 -57.78 -20.37 -28.87
N GLU A 907 -58.78 -19.53 -28.67
CA GLU A 907 -60.11 -19.90 -28.28
C GLU A 907 -61.06 -19.87 -29.51
N ILE A 908 -61.68 -20.98 -29.83
CA ILE A 908 -62.62 -21.12 -30.96
C ILE A 908 -63.94 -21.47 -30.39
N LYS A 909 -65.00 -20.69 -30.71
CA LYS A 909 -66.39 -21.01 -30.39
C LYS A 909 -67.16 -21.10 -31.68
N ILE A 910 -67.90 -22.20 -31.82
CA ILE A 910 -68.74 -22.46 -32.98
C ILE A 910 -70.11 -22.83 -32.45
N ASN A 911 -71.14 -22.08 -32.85
CA ASN A 911 -72.51 -22.29 -32.46
C ASN A 911 -73.36 -22.40 -33.71
N ASP A 912 -74.33 -23.39 -33.76
CA ASP A 912 -75.38 -23.44 -34.76
C ASP A 912 -76.75 -23.35 -34.08
N ASN A 913 -77.73 -23.04 -34.85
CA ASN A 913 -79.10 -22.98 -34.39
C ASN A 913 -79.98 -24.24 -34.85
N GLY A 914 -79.25 -25.32 -35.16
CA GLY A 914 -79.95 -26.57 -35.59
C GLY A 914 -80.47 -27.38 -34.45
N THR A 915 -81.22 -28.43 -34.83
CA THR A 915 -81.79 -29.39 -33.87
C THR A 915 -80.78 -30.43 -33.47
N CYS A 916 -80.30 -30.43 -32.17
CA CYS A 916 -79.45 -31.48 -31.66
C CYS A 916 -80.03 -32.12 -30.39
N ASP A 917 -80.06 -33.43 -30.31
CA ASP A 917 -80.49 -34.14 -29.08
C ASP A 917 -79.24 -34.52 -28.29
N ILE A 918 -79.22 -34.25 -26.99
CA ILE A 918 -78.07 -34.54 -26.09
C ILE A 918 -77.80 -36.05 -26.03
N ASN A 919 -78.78 -36.89 -26.21
CA ASN A 919 -78.61 -38.35 -26.25
C ASN A 919 -77.89 -38.81 -27.51
N ASP A 920 -78.06 -38.13 -28.63
CA ASP A 920 -77.38 -38.38 -29.89
C ASP A 920 -75.91 -37.92 -29.84
N LEU A 921 -75.56 -36.88 -29.11
CA LEU A 921 -74.19 -36.40 -28.93
C LEU A 921 -73.31 -37.46 -28.24
N ASN A 922 -73.83 -38.14 -27.22
CA ASN A 922 -73.08 -39.20 -26.53
C ASN A 922 -73.03 -40.50 -27.32
N ALA A 923 -73.99 -40.72 -28.23
CA ALA A 923 -74.08 -41.90 -29.09
C ALA A 923 -73.32 -41.74 -30.43
N MET A 924 -72.82 -40.55 -30.76
CA MET A 924 -72.09 -40.30 -32.01
C MET A 924 -70.72 -40.96 -32.03
N LYS A 925 -70.63 -42.23 -32.43
CA LYS A 925 -69.45 -43.01 -32.67
C LYS A 925 -68.82 -42.76 -34.08
N GLY A 926 -69.12 -41.67 -34.73
CA GLY A 926 -68.66 -41.36 -36.05
C GLY A 926 -67.19 -41.07 -36.13
N ASN A 927 -66.52 -41.47 -37.21
CA ASN A 927 -65.02 -41.20 -37.37
C ASN A 927 -64.67 -39.70 -37.31
N GLY A 928 -65.60 -38.82 -37.70
CA GLY A 928 -65.42 -37.36 -37.69
C GLY A 928 -65.15 -36.80 -36.30
N ILE A 929 -66.05 -37.09 -35.34
CA ILE A 929 -65.90 -36.61 -33.97
C ILE A 929 -64.65 -37.22 -33.28
N ARG A 930 -64.34 -38.44 -33.56
CA ARG A 930 -63.15 -39.11 -33.05
C ARG A 930 -61.84 -38.42 -33.59
N ASN A 931 -61.87 -38.01 -34.86
CA ASN A 931 -60.79 -37.34 -35.49
C ASN A 931 -60.57 -35.90 -34.91
N ILE A 932 -61.67 -35.15 -34.69
CA ILE A 932 -61.64 -33.86 -34.02
C ILE A 932 -60.97 -34.01 -32.63
N LYS A 933 -61.45 -34.95 -31.83
CA LYS A 933 -60.92 -35.23 -30.52
C LYS A 933 -59.42 -35.52 -30.56
N LYS A 934 -58.97 -36.42 -31.43
CA LYS A 934 -57.54 -36.82 -31.59
C LYS A 934 -56.67 -35.66 -32.01
N ARG A 935 -57.15 -34.78 -32.92
CA ARG A 935 -56.34 -33.58 -33.37
C ARG A 935 -56.22 -32.56 -32.28
N ILE A 936 -57.26 -32.25 -31.50
CA ILE A 936 -57.26 -31.31 -30.42
C ILE A 936 -56.32 -31.80 -29.30
N THR A 937 -56.44 -33.06 -28.87
CA THR A 937 -55.68 -33.67 -27.83
C THR A 937 -54.19 -33.76 -28.20
N ARG A 938 -53.83 -34.05 -29.43
CA ARG A 938 -52.45 -34.09 -29.94
C ARG A 938 -51.75 -32.74 -29.83
N ASN A 939 -52.50 -31.68 -29.99
CA ASN A 939 -52.02 -30.31 -29.85
C ASN A 939 -52.21 -29.73 -28.46
N HIS A 940 -52.34 -30.58 -27.42
CA HIS A 940 -52.50 -30.18 -26.00
C HIS A 940 -53.70 -29.25 -25.74
N GLY A 941 -54.70 -29.25 -26.64
CA GLY A 941 -55.95 -28.47 -26.54
C GLY A 941 -57.01 -29.13 -25.70
N LYS A 942 -57.98 -28.31 -25.33
CA LYS A 942 -59.19 -28.74 -24.65
C LYS A 942 -60.40 -28.42 -25.52
N TYR A 943 -61.45 -29.22 -25.43
CA TYR A 943 -62.70 -28.95 -26.13
C TYR A 943 -63.85 -29.27 -25.21
N LEU A 944 -64.88 -28.49 -25.38
CA LEU A 944 -66.18 -28.68 -24.71
C LEU A 944 -67.26 -28.53 -25.76
N TYR A 945 -68.37 -29.35 -25.67
CA TYR A 945 -69.53 -29.16 -26.45
C TYR A 945 -70.73 -29.20 -25.55
N TYR A 946 -71.78 -28.37 -25.87
CA TYR A 946 -72.99 -28.23 -25.09
C TYR A 946 -74.12 -27.67 -25.99
N ILE A 947 -75.40 -27.73 -25.55
CA ILE A 947 -76.52 -27.09 -26.26
C ILE A 947 -76.52 -25.63 -25.81
N SER A 948 -76.45 -24.69 -26.80
CA SER A 948 -76.47 -23.25 -26.53
C SER A 948 -77.86 -22.80 -26.07
N GLU A 949 -77.88 -22.08 -24.95
CA GLU A 949 -79.16 -21.46 -24.49
C GLU A 949 -79.56 -20.29 -25.38
N GLU A 950 -78.65 -19.64 -26.09
CA GLU A 950 -78.94 -18.49 -26.93
C GLU A 950 -79.37 -18.84 -28.35
N MET A 951 -78.82 -19.91 -28.91
CA MET A 951 -79.12 -20.29 -30.33
C MET A 951 -79.94 -21.62 -30.45
N SER A 952 -80.21 -22.33 -29.37
CA SER A 952 -80.96 -23.58 -29.31
C SER A 952 -80.34 -24.77 -30.07
N GLY A 953 -79.13 -24.65 -30.58
CA GLY A 953 -78.30 -25.62 -31.31
C GLY A 953 -77.02 -26.05 -30.60
N LEU A 954 -76.13 -26.71 -31.32
CA LEU A 954 -74.86 -27.22 -30.78
C LEU A 954 -73.79 -26.09 -30.65
N SER A 955 -73.21 -25.95 -29.44
CA SER A 955 -72.05 -25.13 -29.19
C SER A 955 -70.87 -26.02 -29.02
N ILE A 956 -69.74 -25.63 -29.65
CA ILE A 956 -68.41 -26.26 -29.52
C ILE A 956 -67.39 -25.19 -29.15
N GLU A 957 -66.78 -25.38 -28.03
CA GLU A 957 -65.68 -24.54 -27.59
C GLU A 957 -64.34 -25.33 -27.63
N ILE A 958 -63.32 -24.75 -28.24
CA ILE A 958 -61.98 -25.36 -28.38
C ILE A 958 -60.98 -24.37 -27.92
N ASN A 959 -60.07 -24.79 -27.02
CA ASN A 959 -58.96 -24.03 -26.55
C ASN A 959 -57.62 -24.71 -26.94
N LEU A 960 -56.78 -24.05 -27.70
CA LEU A 960 -55.55 -24.60 -28.26
C LEU A 960 -54.36 -23.68 -27.92
N PRO A 961 -53.30 -24.18 -27.34
CA PRO A 961 -52.02 -23.44 -27.26
C PRO A 961 -51.36 -23.39 -28.64
N ILE A 962 -50.89 -22.20 -29.06
CA ILE A 962 -50.23 -21.96 -30.34
C ILE A 962 -48.75 -21.84 -30.22
#